data_2446b2ba0930a650afca80cda1f85079
#
_entry.id   2446b2ba0930a650afca80cda1f85079
#
_cell.length_a   1.000
_cell.length_b   1.000
_cell.length_c   1.000
_cell.angle_alpha   90.00
_cell.angle_beta   90.00
_cell.angle_gamma   90.00
#
_symmetry.space_group_name_H-M   'P 1'
#
loop_
_entity.id
_entity.type
_entity.pdbx_description
1 polymer ?
#
loop_
_entity_poly.entity_id
_entity_poly.type
_entity_poly.pdbx_seq_one_letter_code
_entity_poly.pdbx_strand_id
1 'polypeptide(L)'
;MLNSITGKENLPKNPDNQLVLLIFPVLPILIFSFLFYIYIPAGVSWNAEWIPGLDINFSFRLDGLSFLFAGLISGIGALIQIYALAYLRESDSRFSFHLYLTLFMLAMLGIVMSDNILLLFIFWELTTITSYLLIGFNHENKTSRKNALQSLIVTGAGGLALLAGLILLGAMAGSYELHTIIAQADTIAQHEWFMPSLVLILLGAFTKSAQFPFHFWLPNAMAAPTPVSAYLHSATMVKAGIYLLARLSPVYAHSEVWFYALVITGSITAVWCTFVALKQTDLKLMLAYSTNVALGKLTLLLGMGTDLAVSAVLMFILAHSFYKAALFMVVGNIDKATGTRDIDQLYGLKSVLVISMVAGSLAALSKAGFPPLLGFLSKEYMYKSAVELNNWIAFVLLMVNILMVALTIMLIARPFFARRDLVPIETKPIEAKKAMWVSPLLLALGSLIVPLVGLNWLDHYIIFPGSADILPAADIKATSLWHGVNVPLVLSVITLVLGYVVYRVYPTVSAFFQRLHLFVPKAENVFERLLDDMMTLAKWQTALLQQKKLSRYVLLFFTVLAVALLGQVAFIPLPLFEQLSNVAFYEIGIALLLIGAAIVCTLSHSRLLAISALGMIGFMTTLVFMIYSAPDVAKTLLLVETLMVVFLALLMRHMPRLTTVPKHSIKRKLANVCIAGVIGVSITFLLLGITSQPMDSSVSDFFAENSVPGGHGRNIVNVILVDFRAFDTLGEVVVVVIAGVAAVSLLKTRAKKQNRIQSLIFATTAHIVAALMLVFSVYLLLRGHNEPGGGFIGALIAVIGLSLLMFAESPKYVRSRLYFKPFFIALSGITLSLVSGALSFAFDKPFLTGLWWKDVIPLGTPLVFDVGVYLAVIGGVMGMLLRINEELE
;
A
#
# COMPACT_ATOMS: atom_id res chain seq x y z
N MET A 1 0.88 20.16 5.23
CA MET A 1 0.93 19.14 6.31
C MET A 1 2.27 18.38 6.38
N LEU A 2 2.98 18.13 5.31
CA LEU A 2 4.32 17.50 5.36
C LEU A 2 5.44 18.41 5.92
N ASN A 3 5.27 19.72 5.91
CA ASN A 3 6.24 20.68 6.45
C ASN A 3 6.18 20.87 7.99
N SER A 4 5.19 20.32 8.66
CA SER A 4 5.05 20.41 10.12
C SER A 4 5.64 19.21 10.86
N ILE A 5 6.08 18.18 10.14
CA ILE A 5 6.72 16.98 10.72
C ILE A 5 8.26 17.07 10.67
N THR A 6 8.80 17.97 9.84
CA THR A 6 10.23 18.24 9.77
C THR A 6 10.58 19.57 10.45
N GLY A 7 10.12 19.75 11.69
CA GLY A 7 10.64 20.80 12.54
C GLY A 7 12.16 20.67 12.60
N LYS A 8 12.88 21.68 12.14
CA LYS A 8 14.30 21.89 12.43
C LYS A 8 14.44 22.09 13.94
N GLU A 9 14.31 21.02 14.71
CA GLU A 9 14.86 21.01 16.04
C GLU A 9 16.35 20.70 15.89
N ASN A 10 17.17 21.69 16.19
CA ASN A 10 18.58 21.52 16.49
C ASN A 10 18.69 20.53 17.66
N LEU A 11 18.73 19.25 17.38
CA LEU A 11 19.08 18.25 18.36
C LEU A 11 20.52 18.55 18.79
N PRO A 12 20.79 18.70 20.08
CA PRO A 12 22.09 19.09 20.59
C PRO A 12 23.15 18.08 20.14
N LYS A 13 24.35 18.57 19.87
CA LYS A 13 25.57 17.77 19.69
C LYS A 13 25.98 17.12 21.04
N ASN A 14 25.16 16.15 21.48
CA ASN A 14 25.41 15.46 22.74
C ASN A 14 26.23 14.19 22.47
N PRO A 15 27.32 13.94 23.18
CA PRO A 15 28.08 12.67 23.05
C PRO A 15 27.27 11.43 23.39
N ASP A 16 26.16 11.55 24.12
CA ASP A 16 25.26 10.44 24.50
C ASP A 16 24.56 9.81 23.33
N ASN A 17 24.41 10.49 22.18
CA ASN A 17 23.81 9.91 20.96
C ASN A 17 24.72 8.90 20.22
N GLN A 18 25.99 8.79 20.55
CA GLN A 18 26.88 7.80 19.89
C GLN A 18 26.59 6.38 20.36
N LEU A 19 26.19 6.18 21.62
CA LEU A 19 25.81 4.87 22.16
C LEU A 19 24.52 4.34 21.51
N VAL A 20 23.55 5.22 21.26
CA VAL A 20 22.29 4.85 20.58
C VAL A 20 22.56 4.38 19.14
N LEU A 21 23.53 4.96 18.44
CA LEU A 21 23.89 4.55 17.09
C LEU A 21 24.51 3.15 17.03
N LEU A 22 25.09 2.64 18.12
CA LEU A 22 25.64 1.29 18.16
C LEU A 22 24.56 0.18 18.20
N ILE A 23 23.31 0.52 18.54
CA ILE A 23 22.20 -0.43 18.49
C ILE A 23 21.99 -0.93 17.06
N PHE A 24 22.19 -0.06 16.04
CA PHE A 24 21.92 -0.40 14.66
C PHE A 24 22.83 -1.51 14.08
N PRO A 25 24.14 -1.57 14.32
CA PRO A 25 24.92 -2.73 13.90
C PRO A 25 24.77 -3.94 14.85
N VAL A 26 24.43 -3.74 16.13
CA VAL A 26 24.25 -4.83 17.09
C VAL A 26 22.99 -5.64 16.77
N LEU A 27 21.90 -4.98 16.45
CA LEU A 27 20.62 -5.66 16.13
C LEU A 27 20.75 -6.71 15.02
N PRO A 28 21.30 -6.41 13.83
CA PRO A 28 21.46 -7.42 12.78
C PRO A 28 22.46 -8.54 13.18
N ILE A 29 23.47 -8.27 14.00
CA ILE A 29 24.35 -9.31 14.53
C ILE A 29 23.57 -10.25 15.45
N LEU A 30 22.73 -9.72 16.33
CA LEU A 30 21.88 -10.53 17.22
C LEU A 30 20.88 -11.36 16.40
N ILE A 31 20.24 -10.77 15.41
CA ILE A 31 19.31 -11.48 14.52
C ILE A 31 20.06 -12.59 13.77
N PHE A 32 21.21 -12.30 13.18
CA PHE A 32 22.04 -13.29 12.50
C PHE A 32 22.39 -14.48 13.43
N SER A 33 22.88 -14.18 14.63
CA SER A 33 23.24 -15.22 15.61
C SER A 33 22.03 -16.02 16.07
N PHE A 34 20.89 -15.36 16.27
CA PHE A 34 19.63 -16.02 16.65
C PHE A 34 19.14 -16.95 15.55
N LEU A 35 19.14 -16.52 14.28
CA LEU A 35 18.75 -17.36 13.15
C LEU A 35 19.62 -18.61 13.03
N PHE A 36 20.94 -18.49 13.22
CA PHE A 36 21.85 -19.63 13.22
C PHE A 36 21.61 -20.57 14.41
N TYR A 37 21.17 -20.05 15.54
CA TYR A 37 20.87 -20.84 16.72
C TYR A 37 19.58 -21.67 16.58
N ILE A 38 18.54 -21.08 16.01
CA ILE A 38 17.22 -21.73 15.90
C ILE A 38 17.06 -22.60 14.65
N TYR A 39 17.91 -22.38 13.62
CA TYR A 39 17.76 -23.07 12.35
C TYR A 39 18.10 -24.56 12.45
N ILE A 40 17.20 -25.37 11.91
CA ILE A 40 17.41 -26.82 11.64
C ILE A 40 17.06 -27.07 10.16
N PRO A 41 17.77 -28.02 9.47
CA PRO A 41 17.53 -28.29 8.05
C PRO A 41 16.10 -28.73 7.70
N ALA A 42 15.37 -29.30 8.64
CA ALA A 42 13.95 -29.65 8.47
C ALA A 42 13.00 -28.45 8.48
N GLY A 43 13.50 -27.26 8.80
CA GLY A 43 12.72 -26.04 8.94
C GLY A 43 12.08 -25.85 10.30
N VAL A 44 11.85 -24.59 10.67
CA VAL A 44 11.14 -24.16 11.88
C VAL A 44 10.00 -23.24 11.47
N SER A 45 8.81 -23.52 11.97
CA SER A 45 7.62 -22.68 11.69
C SER A 45 7.04 -22.13 13.00
N TRP A 46 6.47 -20.93 12.92
CA TRP A 46 5.73 -20.28 13.97
C TRP A 46 4.48 -19.65 13.38
N ASN A 47 3.33 -19.78 14.04
CA ASN A 47 2.05 -19.25 13.59
C ASN A 47 1.31 -18.60 14.76
N ALA A 48 0.67 -17.45 14.48
CA ALA A 48 -0.28 -16.80 15.38
C ALA A 48 -1.45 -16.25 14.54
N GLU A 49 -2.67 -16.51 14.99
CA GLU A 49 -3.88 -16.04 14.34
C GLU A 49 -3.94 -14.51 14.36
N TRP A 50 -4.28 -13.91 13.21
CA TRP A 50 -4.48 -12.47 13.07
C TRP A 50 -5.90 -12.13 12.65
N ILE A 51 -6.35 -12.65 11.49
CA ILE A 51 -7.72 -12.42 10.99
C ILE A 51 -8.33 -13.80 10.66
N PRO A 52 -8.91 -14.50 11.69
CA PRO A 52 -9.38 -15.87 11.48
C PRO A 52 -10.45 -16.01 10.41
N GLY A 53 -11.32 -14.99 10.26
CA GLY A 53 -12.39 -15.00 9.26
C GLY A 53 -11.91 -14.96 7.79
N LEU A 54 -10.64 -14.63 7.55
CA LEU A 54 -10.02 -14.60 6.23
C LEU A 54 -8.83 -15.57 6.09
N ASP A 55 -8.58 -16.39 7.08
CA ASP A 55 -7.42 -17.31 7.16
C ASP A 55 -6.08 -16.58 6.95
N ILE A 56 -5.97 -15.34 7.49
CA ILE A 56 -4.76 -14.54 7.43
C ILE A 56 -4.08 -14.60 8.78
N ASN A 57 -2.89 -15.22 8.82
CA ASN A 57 -2.15 -15.45 10.03
C ASN A 57 -0.77 -14.79 9.98
N PHE A 58 -0.22 -14.47 11.16
CA PHE A 58 1.20 -14.17 11.31
C PHE A 58 1.99 -15.48 11.30
N SER A 59 2.21 -16.02 10.09
CA SER A 59 2.94 -17.27 9.89
C SER A 59 4.34 -17.00 9.40
N PHE A 60 5.33 -17.52 10.10
CA PHE A 60 6.73 -17.45 9.72
C PHE A 60 7.35 -18.83 9.65
N ARG A 61 8.19 -19.03 8.62
CA ARG A 61 8.91 -20.28 8.39
C ARG A 61 10.38 -20.01 8.05
N LEU A 62 11.25 -20.71 8.71
CA LEU A 62 12.69 -20.69 8.47
C LEU A 62 13.13 -22.04 7.93
N ASP A 63 13.11 -22.21 6.62
CA ASP A 63 13.59 -23.37 5.87
C ASP A 63 14.92 -23.07 5.17
N GLY A 64 15.42 -23.96 4.31
CA GLY A 64 16.72 -23.79 3.65
C GLY A 64 16.85 -22.56 2.81
N LEU A 65 15.82 -22.24 2.01
CA LEU A 65 15.81 -21.06 1.16
C LEU A 65 15.70 -19.78 1.99
N SER A 66 14.80 -19.74 2.96
CA SER A 66 14.64 -18.57 3.84
C SER A 66 15.87 -18.37 4.73
N PHE A 67 16.53 -19.43 5.19
CA PHE A 67 17.77 -19.35 5.97
C PHE A 67 18.92 -18.74 5.17
N LEU A 68 19.12 -19.15 3.91
CA LEU A 68 20.11 -18.53 3.03
C LEU A 68 19.89 -17.02 2.91
N PHE A 69 18.65 -16.61 2.59
CA PHE A 69 18.34 -15.20 2.41
C PHE A 69 18.41 -14.41 3.72
N ALA A 70 17.83 -14.92 4.80
CA ALA A 70 17.84 -14.27 6.11
C ALA A 70 19.27 -14.11 6.67
N GLY A 71 20.12 -15.10 6.46
CA GLY A 71 21.54 -15.04 6.81
C GLY A 71 22.29 -13.98 6.00
N LEU A 72 22.02 -13.86 4.69
CA LEU A 72 22.60 -12.81 3.85
C LEU A 72 22.08 -11.42 4.21
N ILE A 73 20.79 -11.27 4.47
CA ILE A 73 20.16 -9.99 4.84
C ILE A 73 20.72 -9.50 6.17
N SER A 74 20.76 -10.32 7.20
CA SER A 74 21.24 -9.94 8.53
C SER A 74 22.77 -9.83 8.59
N GLY A 75 23.51 -10.81 8.05
CA GLY A 75 24.97 -10.81 8.09
C GLY A 75 25.63 -9.70 7.29
N ILE A 76 25.22 -9.53 6.02
CA ILE A 76 25.70 -8.40 5.19
C ILE A 76 25.14 -7.10 5.73
N GLY A 77 23.91 -7.07 6.24
CA GLY A 77 23.30 -5.92 6.88
C GLY A 77 24.10 -5.39 8.05
N ALA A 78 24.63 -6.27 8.90
CA ALA A 78 25.51 -5.92 10.01
C ALA A 78 26.80 -5.24 9.52
N LEU A 79 27.47 -5.81 8.51
CA LEU A 79 28.70 -5.26 7.94
C LEU A 79 28.45 -3.90 7.26
N ILE A 80 27.29 -3.72 6.62
CA ILE A 80 26.91 -2.45 6.00
C ILE A 80 26.56 -1.40 7.04
N GLN A 81 25.90 -1.75 8.15
CA GLN A 81 25.63 -0.84 9.25
C GLN A 81 26.95 -0.35 9.87
N ILE A 82 27.93 -1.24 10.08
CA ILE A 82 29.27 -0.88 10.57
C ILE A 82 29.97 0.07 9.59
N TYR A 83 29.91 -0.24 8.29
CA TYR A 83 30.46 0.61 7.23
C TYR A 83 29.81 2.00 7.22
N ALA A 84 28.47 2.05 7.32
CA ALA A 84 27.68 3.27 7.26
C ALA A 84 27.97 4.22 8.42
N LEU A 85 28.24 3.71 9.63
CA LEU A 85 28.65 4.52 10.78
C LEU A 85 29.88 5.41 10.50
N ALA A 86 30.84 4.86 9.75
CA ALA A 86 32.03 5.59 9.38
C ALA A 86 31.81 6.45 8.12
N TYR A 87 31.04 5.96 7.15
CA TYR A 87 30.78 6.63 5.89
C TYR A 87 29.97 7.94 6.09
N LEU A 88 28.98 7.94 7.01
CA LEU A 88 28.10 9.10 7.29
C LEU A 88 28.51 9.89 8.55
N ARG A 89 29.76 9.78 9.01
CA ARG A 89 30.19 10.39 10.27
C ARG A 89 29.92 11.90 10.35
N GLU A 90 29.90 12.60 9.25
CA GLU A 90 29.75 14.05 9.15
C GLU A 90 28.29 14.49 8.86
N SER A 91 27.37 13.55 8.68
CA SER A 91 25.97 13.86 8.37
C SER A 91 25.14 14.09 9.63
N ASP A 92 24.33 15.14 9.66
CA ASP A 92 23.41 15.44 10.76
C ASP A 92 22.23 14.47 10.84
N SER A 93 21.88 13.80 9.73
CA SER A 93 20.73 12.89 9.63
C SER A 93 21.10 11.40 9.80
N ARG A 94 22.21 11.11 10.53
CA ARG A 94 22.70 9.73 10.72
C ARG A 94 21.66 8.79 11.34
N PHE A 95 20.96 9.23 12.37
CA PHE A 95 19.97 8.42 13.05
C PHE A 95 18.86 7.95 12.11
N SER A 96 18.28 8.88 11.34
CA SER A 96 17.23 8.55 10.37
C SER A 96 17.71 7.59 9.29
N PHE A 97 18.96 7.73 8.85
CA PHE A 97 19.58 6.84 7.89
C PHE A 97 19.65 5.39 8.40
N HIS A 98 20.21 5.21 9.60
CA HIS A 98 20.35 3.90 10.23
C HIS A 98 18.98 3.29 10.56
N LEU A 99 18.02 4.11 10.99
CA LEU A 99 16.64 3.67 11.23
C LEU A 99 15.99 3.14 9.94
N TYR A 100 16.05 3.92 8.82
CA TYR A 100 15.48 3.48 7.56
C TYR A 100 16.14 2.20 7.03
N LEU A 101 17.48 2.10 7.19
CA LEU A 101 18.21 0.91 6.78
C LEU A 101 17.82 -0.32 7.61
N THR A 102 17.56 -0.15 8.90
CA THR A 102 17.10 -1.21 9.79
C THR A 102 15.65 -1.61 9.49
N LEU A 103 14.75 -0.64 9.29
CA LEU A 103 13.36 -0.92 8.90
C LEU A 103 13.31 -1.68 7.57
N PHE A 104 14.16 -1.29 6.62
CA PHE A 104 14.30 -2.00 5.35
C PHE A 104 14.80 -3.43 5.54
N MET A 105 15.77 -3.65 6.43
CA MET A 105 16.26 -4.99 6.78
C MET A 105 15.16 -5.86 7.37
N LEU A 106 14.40 -5.33 8.33
CA LEU A 106 13.29 -6.05 8.97
C LEU A 106 12.18 -6.38 7.96
N ALA A 107 11.85 -5.46 7.08
CA ALA A 107 10.89 -5.72 6.00
C ALA A 107 11.38 -6.84 5.05
N MET A 108 12.67 -6.85 4.70
CA MET A 108 13.25 -7.92 3.89
C MET A 108 13.27 -9.28 4.61
N LEU A 109 13.55 -9.30 5.92
CA LEU A 109 13.44 -10.52 6.72
C LEU A 109 11.99 -11.02 6.77
N GLY A 110 11.03 -10.09 6.90
CA GLY A 110 9.62 -10.42 6.82
C GLY A 110 9.22 -11.09 5.51
N ILE A 111 9.71 -10.62 4.35
CA ILE A 111 9.44 -11.27 3.04
C ILE A 111 9.94 -12.72 3.04
N VAL A 112 11.22 -12.93 3.42
CA VAL A 112 11.85 -14.23 3.25
C VAL A 112 11.45 -15.26 4.30
N MET A 113 10.85 -14.83 5.40
CA MET A 113 10.39 -15.71 6.46
C MET A 113 8.87 -15.90 6.47
N SER A 114 8.08 -15.09 5.76
CA SER A 114 6.62 -15.22 5.74
C SER A 114 6.18 -16.55 5.10
N ASP A 115 5.31 -17.28 5.79
CA ASP A 115 4.62 -18.48 5.28
C ASP A 115 3.18 -18.18 4.84
N ASN A 116 2.68 -16.95 5.07
CA ASN A 116 1.43 -16.44 4.53
C ASN A 116 1.69 -15.46 3.39
N ILE A 117 1.07 -15.66 2.22
CA ILE A 117 1.35 -14.86 1.02
C ILE A 117 0.86 -13.41 1.12
N LEU A 118 -0.17 -13.12 1.92
CA LEU A 118 -0.63 -11.76 2.18
C LEU A 118 0.30 -11.04 3.16
N LEU A 119 0.80 -11.75 4.17
CA LEU A 119 1.83 -11.23 5.07
C LEU A 119 3.13 -10.93 4.29
N LEU A 120 3.54 -11.82 3.38
CA LEU A 120 4.65 -11.60 2.46
C LEU A 120 4.45 -10.31 1.66
N PHE A 121 3.23 -10.08 1.13
CA PHE A 121 2.91 -8.86 0.39
C PHE A 121 3.02 -7.59 1.25
N ILE A 122 2.57 -7.63 2.50
CA ILE A 122 2.72 -6.48 3.42
C ILE A 122 4.20 -6.10 3.56
N PHE A 123 5.07 -7.08 3.82
CA PHE A 123 6.50 -6.82 3.91
C PHE A 123 7.12 -6.43 2.57
N TRP A 124 6.59 -6.93 1.45
CA TRP A 124 6.98 -6.51 0.10
C TRP A 124 6.76 -5.01 -0.11
N GLU A 125 5.62 -4.48 0.27
CA GLU A 125 5.33 -3.06 0.17
C GLU A 125 6.12 -2.22 1.20
N LEU A 126 6.35 -2.74 2.40
CA LEU A 126 7.24 -2.09 3.36
C LEU A 126 8.66 -1.92 2.80
N THR A 127 9.16 -2.89 2.01
CA THR A 127 10.45 -2.72 1.32
C THR A 127 10.38 -1.67 0.22
N THR A 128 9.25 -1.51 -0.47
CA THR A 128 9.04 -0.46 -1.47
C THR A 128 9.11 0.92 -0.83
N ILE A 129 8.41 1.12 0.29
CA ILE A 129 8.38 2.40 1.03
C ILE A 129 9.76 2.71 1.63
N THR A 130 10.37 1.77 2.32
CA THR A 130 11.66 1.99 2.99
C THR A 130 12.80 2.21 1.99
N SER A 131 12.78 1.53 0.85
CA SER A 131 13.75 1.78 -0.23
C SER A 131 13.55 3.15 -0.87
N TYR A 132 12.31 3.61 -1.04
CA TYR A 132 12.03 4.98 -1.49
C TYR A 132 12.65 6.01 -0.55
N LEU A 133 12.50 5.86 0.77
CA LEU A 133 13.10 6.74 1.77
C LEU A 133 14.64 6.72 1.71
N LEU A 134 15.23 5.56 1.48
CA LEU A 134 16.68 5.38 1.36
C LEU A 134 17.25 5.95 0.05
N ILE A 135 16.59 5.75 -1.09
CA ILE A 135 17.02 6.29 -2.39
C ILE A 135 16.88 7.81 -2.39
N GLY A 136 15.78 8.31 -1.83
CA GLY A 136 15.49 9.73 -1.69
C GLY A 136 16.14 10.39 -0.48
N PHE A 137 17.09 9.76 0.20
CA PHE A 137 17.69 10.25 1.43
C PHE A 137 18.27 11.68 1.27
N ASN A 138 18.93 11.96 0.15
CA ASN A 138 19.38 13.29 -0.21
C ASN A 138 18.22 14.09 -0.85
N HIS A 139 17.16 14.33 -0.10
CA HIS A 139 15.91 14.92 -0.61
C HIS A 139 16.05 16.36 -1.13
N GLU A 140 17.10 17.07 -0.81
CA GLU A 140 17.40 18.40 -1.38
C GLU A 140 17.75 18.30 -2.87
N ASN A 141 18.34 17.19 -3.30
CA ASN A 141 18.69 16.95 -4.69
C ASN A 141 17.45 16.51 -5.50
N LYS A 142 17.10 17.29 -6.55
CA LYS A 142 15.97 17.00 -7.45
C LYS A 142 16.10 15.62 -8.12
N THR A 143 17.33 15.24 -8.51
CA THR A 143 17.58 13.95 -9.17
C THR A 143 17.32 12.79 -8.21
N SER A 144 17.75 12.88 -6.94
CA SER A 144 17.47 11.84 -5.94
C SER A 144 15.97 11.68 -5.72
N ARG A 145 15.20 12.77 -5.63
CA ARG A 145 13.74 12.68 -5.48
C ARG A 145 13.06 12.06 -6.71
N LYS A 146 13.48 12.47 -7.93
CA LYS A 146 12.93 11.90 -9.18
C LYS A 146 13.19 10.40 -9.25
N ASN A 147 14.42 9.97 -8.97
CA ASN A 147 14.83 8.59 -9.05
C ASN A 147 14.18 7.72 -7.94
N ALA A 148 14.00 8.26 -6.75
CA ALA A 148 13.26 7.60 -5.68
C ALA A 148 11.79 7.39 -6.07
N LEU A 149 11.13 8.43 -6.60
CA LEU A 149 9.75 8.35 -7.07
C LEU A 149 9.60 7.35 -8.22
N GLN A 150 10.54 7.34 -9.16
CA GLN A 150 10.58 6.36 -10.26
C GLN A 150 10.65 4.92 -9.74
N SER A 151 11.56 4.66 -8.80
CA SER A 151 11.65 3.35 -8.14
C SER A 151 10.35 2.97 -7.44
N LEU A 152 9.74 3.91 -6.68
CA LEU A 152 8.48 3.69 -5.99
C LEU A 152 7.34 3.32 -6.95
N ILE A 153 7.18 4.09 -8.05
CA ILE A 153 6.10 3.86 -9.01
C ILE A 153 6.27 2.51 -9.72
N VAL A 154 7.49 2.21 -10.21
CA VAL A 154 7.73 0.96 -10.94
C VAL A 154 7.54 -0.26 -10.03
N THR A 155 8.15 -0.25 -8.84
CA THR A 155 8.08 -1.41 -7.93
C THR A 155 6.74 -1.51 -7.22
N GLY A 156 6.06 -0.38 -6.94
CA GLY A 156 4.73 -0.37 -6.35
C GLY A 156 3.63 -0.80 -7.34
N ALA A 157 3.70 -0.34 -8.59
CA ALA A 157 2.78 -0.83 -9.63
C ALA A 157 2.92 -2.34 -9.85
N GLY A 158 4.16 -2.85 -9.86
CA GLY A 158 4.41 -4.29 -9.89
C GLY A 158 3.92 -5.00 -8.64
N GLY A 159 4.02 -4.36 -7.46
CA GLY A 159 3.49 -4.88 -6.20
C GLY A 159 1.97 -5.03 -6.22
N LEU A 160 1.24 -4.07 -6.78
CA LEU A 160 -0.22 -4.19 -6.95
C LEU A 160 -0.62 -5.34 -7.89
N ALA A 161 0.13 -5.54 -8.97
CA ALA A 161 -0.06 -6.71 -9.82
C ALA A 161 0.23 -8.01 -9.06
N LEU A 162 1.31 -8.03 -8.26
CA LEU A 162 1.62 -9.17 -7.39
C LEU A 162 0.48 -9.46 -6.42
N LEU A 163 -0.08 -8.45 -5.75
CA LEU A 163 -1.21 -8.64 -4.83
C LEU A 163 -2.38 -9.35 -5.52
N ALA A 164 -2.76 -8.86 -6.71
CA ALA A 164 -3.84 -9.49 -7.47
C ALA A 164 -3.51 -10.95 -7.82
N GLY A 165 -2.27 -11.24 -8.24
CA GLY A 165 -1.80 -12.59 -8.51
C GLY A 165 -1.81 -13.50 -7.29
N LEU A 166 -1.41 -12.99 -6.11
CA LEU A 166 -1.42 -13.73 -4.86
C LEU A 166 -2.83 -14.00 -4.34
N ILE A 167 -3.75 -13.04 -4.49
CA ILE A 167 -5.17 -13.25 -4.15
C ILE A 167 -5.77 -14.36 -5.02
N LEU A 168 -5.52 -14.35 -6.33
CA LEU A 168 -5.96 -15.42 -7.21
C LEU A 168 -5.35 -16.76 -6.80
N LEU A 169 -4.06 -16.79 -6.44
CA LEU A 169 -3.36 -17.99 -6.00
C LEU A 169 -3.97 -18.55 -4.72
N GLY A 170 -4.23 -17.70 -3.74
CA GLY A 170 -4.90 -18.09 -2.48
C GLY A 170 -6.32 -18.58 -2.71
N ALA A 171 -7.08 -17.93 -3.59
CA ALA A 171 -8.44 -18.35 -3.95
C ALA A 171 -8.48 -19.72 -4.64
N MET A 172 -7.48 -20.04 -5.48
CA MET A 172 -7.36 -21.36 -6.12
C MET A 172 -7.00 -22.46 -5.11
N ALA A 173 -6.16 -22.12 -4.13
CA ALA A 173 -5.72 -23.06 -3.09
C ALA A 173 -6.71 -23.18 -1.93
N GLY A 174 -7.68 -22.26 -1.79
CA GLY A 174 -8.55 -22.17 -0.63
C GLY A 174 -7.84 -21.81 0.67
N SER A 175 -6.59 -21.34 0.62
CA SER A 175 -5.78 -20.89 1.75
C SER A 175 -4.73 -19.89 1.30
N TYR A 176 -4.34 -18.99 2.21
CA TYR A 176 -3.24 -18.04 1.99
C TYR A 176 -1.90 -18.52 2.59
N GLU A 177 -1.86 -19.70 3.22
CA GLU A 177 -0.66 -20.28 3.75
C GLU A 177 0.19 -20.94 2.64
N LEU A 178 1.45 -20.51 2.53
CA LEU A 178 2.32 -20.86 1.42
C LEU A 178 2.63 -22.37 1.36
N HIS A 179 2.83 -23.01 2.51
CA HIS A 179 3.06 -24.44 2.57
C HIS A 179 1.85 -25.24 2.06
N THR A 180 0.62 -24.79 2.35
CA THR A 180 -0.63 -25.37 1.84
C THR A 180 -0.75 -25.20 0.34
N ILE A 181 -0.43 -23.98 -0.16
CA ILE A 181 -0.43 -23.67 -1.59
C ILE A 181 0.55 -24.59 -2.34
N ILE A 182 1.77 -24.77 -1.83
CA ILE A 182 2.78 -25.63 -2.45
C ILE A 182 2.31 -27.10 -2.46
N ALA A 183 1.67 -27.56 -1.38
CA ALA A 183 1.16 -28.92 -1.30
C ALA A 183 0.01 -29.19 -2.31
N GLN A 184 -0.67 -28.15 -2.76
CA GLN A 184 -1.78 -28.24 -3.74
C GLN A 184 -1.38 -27.85 -5.17
N ALA A 185 -0.06 -27.83 -5.48
CA ALA A 185 0.45 -27.38 -6.79
C ALA A 185 -0.23 -28.05 -7.99
N ASP A 186 -0.48 -29.36 -7.94
CA ASP A 186 -1.11 -30.11 -9.03
C ASP A 186 -2.57 -29.71 -9.28
N THR A 187 -3.31 -29.38 -8.22
CA THR A 187 -4.69 -28.90 -8.29
C THR A 187 -4.74 -27.48 -8.85
N ILE A 188 -3.83 -26.63 -8.39
CA ILE A 188 -3.70 -25.23 -8.85
C ILE A 188 -3.35 -25.19 -10.33
N ALA A 189 -2.49 -26.08 -10.81
CA ALA A 189 -2.07 -26.12 -12.20
C ALA A 189 -3.22 -26.38 -13.21
N GLN A 190 -4.32 -26.98 -12.76
CA GLN A 190 -5.49 -27.29 -13.60
C GLN A 190 -6.57 -26.20 -13.53
N HIS A 191 -6.40 -25.17 -12.69
CA HIS A 191 -7.42 -24.15 -12.47
C HIS A 191 -7.41 -23.08 -13.58
N GLU A 192 -8.59 -22.58 -13.97
CA GLU A 192 -8.73 -21.55 -15.02
C GLU A 192 -7.95 -20.24 -14.73
N TRP A 193 -7.79 -19.89 -13.46
CA TRP A 193 -7.07 -18.69 -13.03
C TRP A 193 -5.54 -18.87 -12.89
N PHE A 194 -5.04 -20.06 -13.21
CA PHE A 194 -3.59 -20.36 -13.14
C PHE A 194 -2.76 -19.39 -13.98
N MET A 195 -3.13 -19.22 -15.26
CA MET A 195 -2.40 -18.32 -16.16
C MET A 195 -2.49 -16.83 -15.79
N PRO A 196 -3.67 -16.27 -15.46
CA PRO A 196 -3.77 -14.90 -14.92
C PRO A 196 -2.91 -14.69 -13.68
N SER A 197 -2.95 -15.61 -12.72
CA SER A 197 -2.14 -15.55 -11.50
C SER A 197 -0.64 -15.55 -11.81
N LEU A 198 -0.19 -16.49 -12.67
CA LEU A 198 1.19 -16.58 -13.12
C LEU A 198 1.70 -15.26 -13.73
N VAL A 199 0.97 -14.70 -14.68
CA VAL A 199 1.37 -13.46 -15.37
C VAL A 199 1.48 -12.29 -14.39
N LEU A 200 0.53 -12.16 -13.47
CA LEU A 200 0.53 -11.08 -12.47
C LEU A 200 1.68 -11.22 -11.46
N ILE A 201 1.98 -12.43 -11.03
CA ILE A 201 3.12 -12.72 -10.14
C ILE A 201 4.45 -12.46 -10.85
N LEU A 202 4.59 -12.90 -12.10
CA LEU A 202 5.79 -12.62 -12.91
C LEU A 202 6.00 -11.11 -13.08
N LEU A 203 4.94 -10.34 -13.32
CA LEU A 203 5.03 -8.89 -13.44
C LEU A 203 5.56 -8.25 -12.14
N GLY A 204 5.04 -8.68 -10.99
CA GLY A 204 5.54 -8.24 -9.68
C GLY A 204 7.00 -8.60 -9.44
N ALA A 205 7.40 -9.83 -9.71
CA ALA A 205 8.77 -10.30 -9.57
C ALA A 205 9.74 -9.56 -10.51
N PHE A 206 9.36 -9.36 -11.78
CA PHE A 206 10.20 -8.70 -12.78
C PHE A 206 10.43 -7.21 -12.50
N THR A 207 9.41 -6.49 -12.03
CA THR A 207 9.56 -5.09 -11.62
C THR A 207 10.49 -4.95 -10.43
N LYS A 208 10.36 -5.77 -9.40
CA LYS A 208 11.19 -5.74 -8.20
C LYS A 208 12.63 -6.16 -8.47
N SER A 209 12.83 -7.19 -9.30
CA SER A 209 14.15 -7.69 -9.69
C SER A 209 14.72 -7.03 -10.94
N ALA A 210 14.19 -5.88 -11.33
CA ALA A 210 14.68 -5.05 -12.43
C ALA A 210 14.97 -5.85 -13.71
N GLN A 211 14.04 -6.73 -14.10
CA GLN A 211 14.12 -7.45 -15.37
C GLN A 211 13.70 -6.53 -16.53
N PHE A 212 14.15 -6.82 -17.73
CA PHE A 212 13.71 -6.12 -18.93
C PHE A 212 12.18 -6.29 -19.11
N PRO A 213 11.42 -5.20 -19.42
CA PRO A 213 11.85 -3.84 -19.71
C PRO A 213 12.02 -2.92 -18.48
N PHE A 214 11.77 -3.39 -17.26
CA PHE A 214 11.76 -2.59 -16.03
C PHE A 214 13.15 -2.34 -15.41
N HIS A 215 14.23 -2.71 -16.08
CA HIS A 215 15.61 -2.68 -15.57
C HIS A 215 16.16 -1.28 -15.25
N PHE A 216 15.56 -0.21 -15.78
CA PHE A 216 16.08 1.15 -15.75
C PHE A 216 16.05 1.83 -14.37
N TRP A 217 15.10 1.47 -13.48
CA TRP A 217 15.00 2.11 -12.18
C TRP A 217 16.20 1.79 -11.26
N LEU A 218 16.79 0.60 -11.43
CA LEU A 218 17.87 0.14 -10.55
C LEU A 218 19.16 0.96 -10.72
N PRO A 219 19.69 1.24 -11.93
CA PRO A 219 20.80 2.18 -12.09
C PRO A 219 20.48 3.60 -11.62
N ASN A 220 19.25 4.06 -11.80
CA ASN A 220 18.82 5.39 -11.33
C ASN A 220 18.77 5.47 -9.78
N ALA A 221 18.53 4.35 -9.11
CA ALA A 221 18.62 4.25 -7.65
C ALA A 221 20.04 4.48 -7.09
N MET A 222 21.07 4.54 -7.95
CA MET A 222 22.45 4.89 -7.55
C MET A 222 22.62 6.32 -7.03
N ALA A 223 21.59 7.17 -7.12
CA ALA A 223 21.54 8.46 -6.44
C ALA A 223 21.60 8.34 -4.90
N ALA A 224 21.28 7.16 -4.36
CA ALA A 224 21.37 6.83 -2.93
C ALA A 224 22.83 6.89 -2.42
N PRO A 225 23.06 7.11 -1.11
CA PRO A 225 24.36 6.92 -0.49
C PRO A 225 24.91 5.51 -0.73
N THR A 226 26.24 5.36 -0.81
CA THR A 226 26.87 4.08 -1.18
C THR A 226 26.51 2.90 -0.25
N PRO A 227 26.39 3.04 1.07
CA PRO A 227 25.92 1.93 1.93
C PRO A 227 24.55 1.40 1.52
N VAL A 228 23.62 2.29 1.13
CA VAL A 228 22.31 1.89 0.61
C VAL A 228 22.46 1.06 -0.67
N SER A 229 23.24 1.57 -1.63
CA SER A 229 23.48 0.84 -2.88
C SER A 229 24.13 -0.53 -2.64
N ALA A 230 25.07 -0.61 -1.70
CA ALA A 230 25.69 -1.88 -1.32
C ALA A 230 24.65 -2.89 -0.79
N TYR A 231 23.71 -2.44 0.03
CA TYR A 231 22.71 -3.31 0.62
C TYR A 231 21.59 -3.71 -0.34
N LEU A 232 20.96 -2.72 -1.00
CA LEU A 232 19.84 -2.97 -1.90
C LEU A 232 20.22 -3.92 -3.05
N HIS A 233 21.47 -3.84 -3.54
CA HIS A 233 21.87 -4.53 -4.76
C HIS A 233 22.72 -5.80 -4.53
N SER A 234 23.15 -6.08 -3.31
CA SER A 234 23.88 -7.30 -2.99
C SER A 234 23.02 -8.41 -2.40
N ALA A 235 22.28 -8.10 -1.33
CA ALA A 235 21.65 -9.13 -0.50
C ALA A 235 20.13 -8.99 -0.40
N THR A 236 19.53 -7.85 -0.78
CA THR A 236 18.17 -7.51 -0.40
C THR A 236 17.23 -7.22 -1.56
N MET A 237 16.71 -6.00 -1.69
CA MET A 237 15.56 -5.59 -2.50
C MET A 237 15.45 -6.26 -3.87
N VAL A 238 16.52 -6.19 -4.67
CA VAL A 238 16.51 -6.69 -6.05
C VAL A 238 16.44 -8.22 -6.13
N LYS A 239 16.74 -8.90 -5.03
CA LYS A 239 16.64 -10.35 -4.92
C LYS A 239 15.28 -10.81 -4.35
N ALA A 240 14.44 -9.91 -3.88
CA ALA A 240 13.11 -10.27 -3.39
C ALA A 240 12.27 -10.95 -4.49
N GLY A 241 12.32 -10.45 -5.74
CA GLY A 241 11.65 -11.12 -6.86
C GLY A 241 12.28 -12.46 -7.23
N ILE A 242 13.62 -12.60 -7.12
CA ILE A 242 14.30 -13.89 -7.30
C ILE A 242 13.86 -14.88 -6.21
N TYR A 243 13.77 -14.42 -4.95
CA TYR A 243 13.25 -15.21 -3.85
C TYR A 243 11.81 -15.68 -4.12
N LEU A 244 10.94 -14.76 -4.55
CA LEU A 244 9.55 -15.06 -4.87
C LEU A 244 9.44 -16.11 -5.99
N LEU A 245 10.23 -15.94 -7.07
CA LEU A 245 10.27 -16.93 -8.15
C LEU A 245 10.77 -18.28 -7.67
N ALA A 246 11.84 -18.31 -6.86
CA ALA A 246 12.36 -19.55 -6.28
C ALA A 246 11.31 -20.21 -5.36
N ARG A 247 10.62 -19.44 -4.53
CA ARG A 247 9.62 -19.92 -3.56
C ARG A 247 8.36 -20.47 -4.24
N LEU A 248 7.94 -19.88 -5.35
CA LEU A 248 6.76 -20.33 -6.11
C LEU A 248 7.10 -21.28 -7.25
N SER A 249 8.37 -21.63 -7.42
CA SER A 249 8.82 -22.63 -8.42
C SER A 249 8.06 -23.97 -8.30
N PRO A 250 7.85 -24.56 -7.10
CA PRO A 250 7.09 -25.81 -7.00
C PRO A 250 5.69 -25.75 -7.60
N VAL A 251 5.05 -24.56 -7.60
CA VAL A 251 3.69 -24.38 -8.11
C VAL A 251 3.68 -24.16 -9.64
N TYR A 252 4.63 -23.38 -10.16
CA TYR A 252 4.56 -22.89 -11.54
C TYR A 252 5.57 -23.52 -12.50
N ALA A 253 6.62 -24.20 -12.01
CA ALA A 253 7.72 -24.70 -12.85
C ALA A 253 7.31 -25.78 -13.85
N HIS A 254 6.19 -26.44 -13.67
CA HIS A 254 5.65 -27.42 -14.62
C HIS A 254 5.07 -26.77 -15.89
N SER A 255 4.84 -25.47 -15.90
CA SER A 255 4.29 -24.73 -17.03
C SER A 255 5.38 -24.35 -18.04
N GLU A 256 5.15 -24.63 -19.33
CA GLU A 256 6.01 -24.15 -20.41
C GLU A 256 6.12 -22.62 -20.44
N VAL A 257 5.03 -21.93 -20.08
CA VAL A 257 5.02 -20.45 -19.99
C VAL A 257 6.01 -19.95 -18.93
N TRP A 258 6.13 -20.62 -17.80
CA TRP A 258 7.14 -20.33 -16.80
C TRP A 258 8.54 -20.45 -17.38
N PHE A 259 8.85 -21.56 -18.02
CA PHE A 259 10.15 -21.79 -18.65
C PHE A 259 10.50 -20.67 -19.64
N TYR A 260 9.64 -20.44 -20.63
CA TYR A 260 9.90 -19.45 -21.67
C TYR A 260 9.97 -18.02 -21.11
N ALA A 261 9.06 -17.65 -20.21
CA ALA A 261 9.03 -16.33 -19.62
C ALA A 261 10.31 -16.01 -18.85
N LEU A 262 10.80 -16.94 -18.02
CA LEU A 262 12.01 -16.72 -17.23
C LEU A 262 13.29 -16.80 -18.08
N VAL A 263 13.39 -17.80 -18.97
CA VAL A 263 14.59 -17.98 -19.81
C VAL A 263 14.75 -16.82 -20.78
N ILE A 264 13.68 -16.39 -21.45
CA ILE A 264 13.73 -15.31 -22.44
C ILE A 264 13.99 -13.97 -21.74
N THR A 265 13.19 -13.64 -20.71
CA THR A 265 13.35 -12.36 -20.00
C THR A 265 14.70 -12.26 -19.31
N GLY A 266 15.13 -13.34 -18.65
CA GLY A 266 16.45 -13.42 -18.01
C GLY A 266 17.59 -13.26 -18.99
N SER A 267 17.51 -13.91 -20.16
CA SER A 267 18.51 -13.80 -21.24
C SER A 267 18.59 -12.39 -21.80
N ILE A 268 17.44 -11.80 -22.15
CA ILE A 268 17.38 -10.43 -22.66
C ILE A 268 17.95 -9.45 -21.63
N THR A 269 17.57 -9.59 -20.36
CA THR A 269 18.07 -8.74 -19.27
C THR A 269 19.59 -8.86 -19.13
N ALA A 270 20.12 -10.10 -19.13
CA ALA A 270 21.55 -10.34 -18.98
C ALA A 270 22.35 -9.76 -20.15
N VAL A 271 21.93 -10.03 -21.39
CA VAL A 271 22.61 -9.55 -22.60
C VAL A 271 22.53 -8.03 -22.71
N TRP A 272 21.33 -7.46 -22.59
CA TRP A 272 21.10 -6.03 -22.73
C TRP A 272 21.87 -5.21 -21.69
N CYS A 273 21.75 -5.58 -20.42
CA CYS A 273 22.44 -4.86 -19.35
C CYS A 273 23.96 -5.03 -19.40
N THR A 274 24.48 -6.11 -19.98
CA THR A 274 25.91 -6.29 -20.24
C THR A 274 26.41 -5.23 -21.21
N PHE A 275 25.74 -5.01 -22.32
CA PHE A 275 26.12 -3.99 -23.30
C PHE A 275 26.06 -2.58 -22.74
N VAL A 276 25.01 -2.29 -21.90
CA VAL A 276 24.89 -0.98 -21.24
C VAL A 276 25.96 -0.78 -20.18
N ALA A 277 26.30 -1.82 -19.40
CA ALA A 277 27.34 -1.77 -18.37
C ALA A 277 28.71 -1.40 -18.93
N LEU A 278 29.09 -1.94 -20.11
CA LEU A 278 30.36 -1.67 -20.78
C LEU A 278 30.50 -0.22 -21.28
N LYS A 279 29.45 0.56 -21.34
CA LYS A 279 29.48 1.96 -21.77
C LYS A 279 29.63 2.95 -20.62
N GLN A 280 29.38 2.49 -19.38
CA GLN A 280 29.41 3.36 -18.23
C GLN A 280 30.83 3.74 -17.86
N THR A 281 31.02 5.00 -17.44
CA THR A 281 32.29 5.49 -16.87
C THR A 281 32.20 5.64 -15.35
N ASP A 282 30.99 5.84 -14.78
CA ASP A 282 30.76 5.86 -13.32
C ASP A 282 30.85 4.44 -12.76
N LEU A 283 31.77 4.21 -11.83
CA LEU A 283 31.99 2.91 -11.18
C LEU A 283 30.73 2.35 -10.52
N LYS A 284 29.90 3.22 -9.95
CA LYS A 284 28.66 2.84 -9.29
C LYS A 284 27.60 2.37 -10.29
N LEU A 285 27.50 3.06 -11.44
CA LEU A 285 26.59 2.65 -12.53
C LEU A 285 27.07 1.36 -13.21
N MET A 286 28.38 1.17 -13.39
CA MET A 286 28.95 -0.10 -13.87
C MET A 286 28.55 -1.27 -12.98
N LEU A 287 28.63 -1.09 -11.66
CA LEU A 287 28.18 -2.08 -10.68
C LEU A 287 26.66 -2.30 -10.74
N ALA A 288 25.88 -1.25 -10.89
CA ALA A 288 24.42 -1.35 -10.96
C ALA A 288 23.95 -2.18 -12.16
N TYR A 289 24.43 -1.85 -13.38
CA TYR A 289 24.08 -2.64 -14.56
C TYR A 289 24.60 -4.08 -14.47
N SER A 290 25.78 -4.29 -13.87
CA SER A 290 26.26 -5.66 -13.63
C SER A 290 25.46 -6.41 -12.56
N THR A 291 24.65 -5.71 -11.73
CA THR A 291 23.63 -6.34 -10.87
C THR A 291 22.43 -6.81 -11.70
N ASN A 292 21.92 -5.97 -12.62
CA ASN A 292 20.87 -6.40 -13.55
C ASN A 292 21.28 -7.65 -14.34
N VAL A 293 22.55 -7.71 -14.81
CA VAL A 293 23.10 -8.91 -15.47
C VAL A 293 23.02 -10.15 -14.57
N ALA A 294 23.40 -10.00 -13.30
CA ALA A 294 23.36 -11.11 -12.36
C ALA A 294 21.90 -11.55 -12.06
N LEU A 295 20.98 -10.60 -11.93
CA LEU A 295 19.55 -10.90 -11.74
C LEU A 295 18.96 -11.57 -12.98
N GLY A 296 19.32 -11.13 -14.19
CA GLY A 296 18.93 -11.80 -15.43
C GLY A 296 19.41 -13.24 -15.50
N LYS A 297 20.66 -13.50 -15.09
CA LYS A 297 21.20 -14.88 -15.01
C LYS A 297 20.47 -15.72 -13.97
N LEU A 298 20.15 -15.17 -12.80
CA LEU A 298 19.38 -15.87 -11.76
C LEU A 298 17.96 -16.21 -12.25
N THR A 299 17.30 -15.28 -12.92
CA THR A 299 15.98 -15.51 -13.53
C THR A 299 16.05 -16.61 -14.59
N LEU A 300 17.06 -16.57 -15.47
CA LEU A 300 17.30 -17.59 -16.48
C LEU A 300 17.50 -18.98 -15.84
N LEU A 301 18.37 -19.07 -14.83
CA LEU A 301 18.66 -20.33 -14.14
C LEU A 301 17.43 -20.93 -13.45
N LEU A 302 16.61 -20.09 -12.80
CA LEU A 302 15.35 -20.53 -12.19
C LEU A 302 14.37 -21.05 -13.26
N GLY A 303 14.34 -20.41 -14.43
CA GLY A 303 13.53 -20.88 -15.55
C GLY A 303 13.95 -22.24 -16.09
N MET A 304 15.24 -22.61 -15.97
CA MET A 304 15.74 -23.91 -16.46
C MET A 304 15.19 -25.10 -15.66
N GLY A 305 14.89 -24.93 -14.37
CA GLY A 305 14.19 -25.92 -13.54
C GLY A 305 14.90 -27.29 -13.40
N THR A 306 16.23 -27.35 -13.59
CA THR A 306 17.02 -28.57 -13.42
C THR A 306 17.76 -28.60 -12.09
N ASP A 307 18.08 -29.79 -11.55
CA ASP A 307 18.80 -29.99 -10.29
C ASP A 307 20.09 -29.15 -10.23
N LEU A 308 20.86 -29.17 -11.29
CA LEU A 308 22.09 -28.40 -11.40
C LEU A 308 21.84 -26.89 -11.49
N ALA A 309 20.74 -26.48 -12.12
CA ALA A 309 20.36 -25.06 -12.20
C ALA A 309 19.96 -24.52 -10.84
N VAL A 310 19.22 -25.27 -10.06
CA VAL A 310 18.83 -24.90 -8.69
C VAL A 310 20.05 -24.76 -7.79
N SER A 311 20.98 -25.73 -7.84
CA SER A 311 22.27 -25.64 -7.13
C SER A 311 23.07 -24.42 -7.58
N ALA A 312 23.13 -24.15 -8.88
CA ALA A 312 23.78 -22.96 -9.42
C ALA A 312 23.15 -21.66 -8.93
N VAL A 313 21.80 -21.60 -8.82
CA VAL A 313 21.06 -20.44 -8.28
C VAL A 313 21.50 -20.13 -6.86
N LEU A 314 21.44 -21.11 -5.95
CA LEU A 314 21.79 -20.93 -4.53
C LEU A 314 23.26 -20.50 -4.37
N MET A 315 24.18 -21.16 -5.08
CA MET A 315 25.60 -20.79 -5.05
C MET A 315 25.83 -19.39 -5.63
N PHE A 316 25.14 -19.03 -6.71
CA PHE A 316 25.29 -17.73 -7.34
C PHE A 316 24.69 -16.61 -6.50
N ILE A 317 23.57 -16.84 -5.79
CA ILE A 317 23.00 -15.90 -4.83
C ILE A 317 24.04 -15.59 -3.73
N LEU A 318 24.68 -16.60 -3.17
CA LEU A 318 25.71 -16.45 -2.13
C LEU A 318 26.94 -15.72 -2.67
N ALA A 319 27.54 -16.20 -3.77
CA ALA A 319 28.70 -15.60 -4.40
C ALA A 319 28.46 -14.13 -4.79
N HIS A 320 27.33 -13.86 -5.44
CA HIS A 320 26.93 -12.51 -5.84
C HIS A 320 26.80 -11.57 -4.65
N SER A 321 26.20 -12.02 -3.55
CA SER A 321 26.04 -11.20 -2.35
C SER A 321 27.38 -10.76 -1.80
N PHE A 322 28.35 -11.67 -1.70
CA PHE A 322 29.66 -11.40 -1.12
C PHE A 322 30.48 -10.43 -1.97
N TYR A 323 30.72 -10.78 -3.24
CA TYR A 323 31.57 -9.92 -4.07
C TYR A 323 30.90 -8.58 -4.40
N LYS A 324 29.56 -8.53 -4.49
CA LYS A 324 28.86 -7.31 -4.86
C LYS A 324 28.86 -6.28 -3.72
N ALA A 325 28.55 -6.71 -2.49
CA ALA A 325 28.64 -5.84 -1.33
C ALA A 325 30.07 -5.32 -1.14
N ALA A 326 31.07 -6.19 -1.26
CA ALA A 326 32.47 -5.80 -1.17
C ALA A 326 32.84 -4.75 -2.23
N LEU A 327 32.48 -4.97 -3.50
CA LEU A 327 32.81 -4.04 -4.59
C LEU A 327 32.11 -2.68 -4.43
N PHE A 328 30.85 -2.64 -4.02
CA PHE A 328 30.17 -1.36 -3.76
C PHE A 328 30.83 -0.59 -2.62
N MET A 329 31.21 -1.26 -1.54
CA MET A 329 31.90 -0.61 -0.41
C MET A 329 33.30 -0.12 -0.82
N VAL A 330 34.03 -0.87 -1.64
CA VAL A 330 35.32 -0.42 -2.20
C VAL A 330 35.14 0.79 -3.11
N VAL A 331 34.12 0.82 -3.97
CA VAL A 331 33.79 2.01 -4.77
C VAL A 331 33.43 3.19 -3.87
N GLY A 332 32.75 2.97 -2.75
CA GLY A 332 32.49 4.02 -1.77
C GLY A 332 33.75 4.53 -1.07
N ASN A 333 34.74 3.67 -0.84
CA ASN A 333 36.05 4.08 -0.30
C ASN A 333 36.80 4.93 -1.33
N ILE A 334 36.80 4.56 -2.60
CA ILE A 334 37.37 5.33 -3.69
C ILE A 334 36.68 6.70 -3.78
N ASP A 335 35.37 6.75 -3.80
CA ASP A 335 34.56 7.97 -3.88
C ASP A 335 34.88 8.94 -2.72
N LYS A 336 34.96 8.43 -1.49
CA LYS A 336 35.32 9.24 -0.31
C LYS A 336 36.77 9.73 -0.30
N ALA A 337 37.69 8.94 -0.86
CA ALA A 337 39.12 9.28 -0.90
C ALA A 337 39.47 10.25 -2.02
N THR A 338 38.78 10.18 -3.16
CA THR A 338 39.15 10.93 -4.38
C THR A 338 38.13 12.00 -4.77
N GLY A 339 36.90 11.95 -4.23
CA GLY A 339 35.80 12.84 -4.60
C GLY A 339 35.19 12.55 -5.98
N THR A 340 35.64 11.51 -6.70
CA THR A 340 35.12 11.15 -8.02
C THR A 340 34.91 9.64 -8.15
N ARG A 341 33.96 9.25 -9.01
CA ARG A 341 33.68 7.85 -9.38
C ARG A 341 33.91 7.58 -10.87
N ASP A 342 34.34 8.62 -11.59
CA ASP A 342 34.59 8.49 -13.02
C ASP A 342 35.91 7.71 -13.26
N ILE A 343 35.79 6.54 -13.89
CA ILE A 343 36.90 5.62 -14.14
C ILE A 343 38.01 6.24 -15.02
N ASP A 344 37.65 7.23 -15.82
CA ASP A 344 38.61 7.90 -16.70
C ASP A 344 39.45 8.94 -15.95
N GLN A 345 39.06 9.32 -14.75
CA GLN A 345 39.78 10.24 -13.85
C GLN A 345 40.58 9.50 -12.76
N LEU A 346 40.36 8.18 -12.60
CA LEU A 346 40.92 7.38 -11.52
C LEU A 346 42.14 6.58 -12.02
N TYR A 347 43.29 6.77 -11.35
CA TYR A 347 44.54 6.04 -11.64
C TYR A 347 45.48 6.03 -10.45
N GLY A 348 46.38 5.04 -10.40
CA GLY A 348 47.50 4.99 -9.45
C GLY A 348 47.17 4.82 -7.99
N LEU A 349 45.93 4.42 -7.65
CA LEU A 349 45.46 4.34 -6.26
C LEU A 349 46.05 3.17 -5.46
N LYS A 350 46.81 2.28 -6.09
CA LYS A 350 47.41 1.07 -5.47
C LYS A 350 48.31 1.37 -4.28
N SER A 351 49.03 2.50 -4.31
CA SER A 351 49.98 2.88 -3.26
C SER A 351 49.33 3.56 -2.08
N VAL A 352 48.09 4.03 -2.24
CA VAL A 352 47.37 4.83 -1.26
C VAL A 352 46.23 4.05 -0.62
N LEU A 353 45.43 3.35 -1.41
CA LEU A 353 44.28 2.55 -0.97
C LEU A 353 44.62 1.06 -0.99
N VAL A 354 45.66 0.64 -0.26
CA VAL A 354 46.21 -0.72 -0.32
C VAL A 354 45.20 -1.78 0.11
N ILE A 355 44.53 -1.57 1.24
CA ILE A 355 43.59 -2.57 1.79
C ILE A 355 42.34 -2.62 0.94
N SER A 356 41.82 -1.47 0.51
CA SER A 356 40.69 -1.38 -0.42
C SER A 356 41.02 -2.03 -1.77
N MET A 357 42.26 -1.91 -2.24
CA MET A 357 42.75 -2.60 -3.46
C MET A 357 42.70 -4.13 -3.26
N VAL A 358 43.22 -4.64 -2.15
CA VAL A 358 43.24 -6.10 -1.90
C VAL A 358 41.81 -6.64 -1.83
N ALA A 359 40.94 -6.00 -1.06
CA ALA A 359 39.53 -6.37 -0.92
C ALA A 359 38.82 -6.33 -2.29
N GLY A 360 38.99 -5.24 -3.03
CA GLY A 360 38.40 -5.06 -4.35
C GLY A 360 38.92 -6.08 -5.38
N SER A 361 40.22 -6.36 -5.38
CA SER A 361 40.82 -7.35 -6.29
C SER A 361 40.32 -8.77 -6.01
N LEU A 362 40.25 -9.17 -4.74
CA LEU A 362 39.76 -10.49 -4.36
C LEU A 362 38.24 -10.64 -4.69
N ALA A 363 37.45 -9.63 -4.44
CA ALA A 363 36.02 -9.60 -4.81
C ALA A 363 35.83 -9.62 -6.33
N ALA A 364 36.70 -8.93 -7.09
CA ALA A 364 36.69 -8.92 -8.56
C ALA A 364 37.09 -10.27 -9.14
N LEU A 365 38.09 -10.92 -8.59
CA LEU A 365 38.49 -12.29 -8.99
C LEU A 365 37.34 -13.28 -8.75
N SER A 366 36.63 -13.17 -7.62
CA SER A 366 35.42 -13.95 -7.36
C SER A 366 34.35 -13.69 -8.41
N LYS A 367 34.07 -12.41 -8.72
CA LYS A 367 33.10 -12.03 -9.76
C LYS A 367 33.47 -12.53 -11.15
N ALA A 368 34.76 -12.55 -11.49
CA ALA A 368 35.29 -13.11 -12.75
C ALA A 368 35.17 -14.64 -12.80
N GLY A 369 34.98 -15.28 -11.65
CA GLY A 369 34.98 -16.73 -11.54
C GLY A 369 36.36 -17.34 -11.64
N PHE A 370 37.31 -16.84 -10.86
CA PHE A 370 38.69 -17.34 -10.78
C PHE A 370 38.78 -18.41 -9.67
N PRO A 371 39.39 -19.58 -9.95
CA PRO A 371 39.57 -20.60 -8.89
C PRO A 371 40.50 -20.10 -7.78
N PRO A 372 40.35 -20.49 -6.54
CA PRO A 372 39.31 -21.36 -5.94
C PRO A 372 38.15 -20.61 -5.33
N LEU A 373 37.82 -19.42 -5.80
CA LEU A 373 36.80 -18.53 -5.22
C LEU A 373 35.36 -19.03 -5.47
N LEU A 374 34.43 -18.64 -4.59
CA LEU A 374 33.02 -19.03 -4.64
C LEU A 374 32.34 -18.71 -5.99
N GLY A 375 32.76 -17.61 -6.66
CA GLY A 375 32.28 -17.25 -7.98
C GLY A 375 32.68 -18.22 -9.09
N PHE A 376 33.83 -18.90 -8.97
CA PHE A 376 34.21 -19.98 -9.87
C PHE A 376 33.25 -21.15 -9.76
N LEU A 377 33.02 -21.61 -8.55
CA LEU A 377 32.13 -22.74 -8.28
C LEU A 377 30.73 -22.50 -8.84
N SER A 378 30.13 -21.35 -8.53
CA SER A 378 28.82 -20.98 -9.06
C SER A 378 28.78 -20.92 -10.59
N LYS A 379 29.86 -20.43 -11.25
CA LYS A 379 29.95 -20.34 -12.71
C LYS A 379 30.11 -21.74 -13.35
N GLU A 380 30.82 -22.64 -12.74
CA GLU A 380 30.97 -24.01 -13.22
C GLU A 380 29.64 -24.77 -13.22
N TYR A 381 28.87 -24.72 -12.12
CA TYR A 381 27.54 -25.28 -12.07
C TYR A 381 26.57 -24.63 -13.05
N MET A 382 26.65 -23.32 -13.24
CA MET A 382 25.90 -22.60 -14.25
C MET A 382 26.15 -23.10 -15.66
N TYR A 383 27.44 -23.32 -16.04
CA TYR A 383 27.75 -23.85 -17.35
C TYR A 383 27.35 -25.33 -17.48
N LYS A 384 27.53 -26.12 -16.43
CA LYS A 384 27.16 -27.52 -16.45
C LYS A 384 25.68 -27.70 -16.71
N SER A 385 24.86 -26.99 -15.96
CA SER A 385 23.41 -26.96 -16.13
C SER A 385 22.98 -26.50 -17.53
N ALA A 386 23.61 -25.45 -18.05
CA ALA A 386 23.27 -24.91 -19.36
C ALA A 386 23.64 -25.85 -20.52
N VAL A 387 24.81 -26.50 -20.47
CA VAL A 387 25.26 -27.46 -21.51
C VAL A 387 24.39 -28.71 -21.52
N GLU A 388 23.96 -29.17 -20.35
CA GLU A 388 23.06 -30.34 -20.26
C GLU A 388 21.66 -30.05 -20.81
N LEU A 389 21.16 -28.80 -20.70
CA LEU A 389 19.80 -28.45 -21.10
C LEU A 389 19.75 -27.98 -22.57
N ASN A 390 20.57 -26.96 -22.94
CA ASN A 390 20.53 -26.37 -24.27
C ASN A 390 21.81 -25.56 -24.60
N ASN A 391 22.46 -25.87 -25.72
CA ASN A 391 23.65 -25.19 -26.18
C ASN A 391 23.47 -23.69 -26.43
N TRP A 392 22.29 -23.22 -26.79
CA TRP A 392 22.01 -21.80 -26.97
C TRP A 392 22.05 -21.04 -25.64
N ILE A 393 21.49 -21.63 -24.56
CA ILE A 393 21.57 -21.05 -23.23
C ILE A 393 23.04 -20.98 -22.78
N ALA A 394 23.80 -22.06 -23.01
CA ALA A 394 25.23 -22.09 -22.71
C ALA A 394 26.01 -21.00 -23.48
N PHE A 395 25.70 -20.77 -24.77
CA PHE A 395 26.27 -19.71 -25.56
C PHE A 395 25.93 -18.31 -25.03
N VAL A 396 24.67 -18.04 -24.68
CA VAL A 396 24.25 -16.75 -24.07
C VAL A 396 25.03 -16.49 -22.79
N LEU A 397 25.09 -17.47 -21.89
CA LEU A 397 25.82 -17.36 -20.63
C LEU A 397 27.31 -17.16 -20.84
N LEU A 398 27.91 -17.87 -21.80
CA LEU A 398 29.33 -17.72 -22.17
C LEU A 398 29.61 -16.29 -22.63
N MET A 399 28.86 -15.76 -23.58
CA MET A 399 29.01 -14.41 -24.11
C MET A 399 28.85 -13.35 -22.99
N VAL A 400 27.82 -13.46 -22.17
CA VAL A 400 27.61 -12.54 -21.06
C VAL A 400 28.76 -12.59 -20.06
N ASN A 401 29.25 -13.79 -19.72
CA ASN A 401 30.32 -13.93 -18.76
C ASN A 401 31.66 -13.41 -19.29
N ILE A 402 32.00 -13.60 -20.58
CA ILE A 402 33.20 -13.03 -21.23
C ILE A 402 33.20 -11.51 -21.08
N LEU A 403 32.10 -10.86 -21.43
CA LEU A 403 31.97 -9.41 -21.35
C LEU A 403 31.97 -8.90 -19.89
N MET A 404 31.41 -9.67 -18.97
CA MET A 404 31.44 -9.35 -17.53
C MET A 404 32.85 -9.50 -16.94
N VAL A 405 33.68 -10.41 -17.40
CA VAL A 405 35.11 -10.50 -17.01
C VAL A 405 35.85 -9.25 -17.45
N ALA A 406 35.67 -8.81 -18.71
CA ALA A 406 36.28 -7.58 -19.20
C ALA A 406 35.88 -6.35 -18.34
N LEU A 407 34.58 -6.20 -18.03
CA LEU A 407 34.07 -5.15 -17.14
C LEU A 407 34.71 -5.22 -15.74
N THR A 408 34.88 -6.43 -15.22
CA THR A 408 35.46 -6.68 -13.89
C THR A 408 36.92 -6.28 -13.82
N ILE A 409 37.68 -6.61 -14.86
CA ILE A 409 39.08 -6.17 -14.98
C ILE A 409 39.13 -4.65 -15.03
N MET A 410 38.26 -4.00 -15.80
CA MET A 410 38.22 -2.53 -15.88
C MET A 410 37.97 -1.89 -14.50
N LEU A 411 36.99 -2.39 -13.73
CA LEU A 411 36.62 -1.85 -12.41
C LEU A 411 37.81 -1.76 -11.44
N ILE A 412 38.78 -2.64 -11.56
CA ILE A 412 39.92 -2.72 -10.63
C ILE A 412 41.20 -2.24 -11.31
N ALA A 413 41.49 -2.68 -12.55
CA ALA A 413 42.76 -2.40 -13.21
C ALA A 413 42.93 -0.91 -13.48
N ARG A 414 41.89 -0.19 -13.88
CA ARG A 414 42.01 1.24 -14.16
C ARG A 414 42.24 2.08 -12.91
N PRO A 415 41.42 2.04 -11.86
CA PRO A 415 41.64 2.86 -10.69
C PRO A 415 42.95 2.58 -9.95
N PHE A 416 43.31 1.30 -9.83
CA PHE A 416 44.45 0.93 -8.99
C PHE A 416 45.78 0.80 -9.75
N PHE A 417 45.79 0.26 -11.00
CA PHE A 417 47.01 -0.13 -11.69
C PHE A 417 47.34 0.70 -12.95
N ALA A 418 46.41 1.50 -13.48
CA ALA A 418 46.71 2.35 -14.61
C ALA A 418 47.75 3.42 -14.25
N ARG A 419 48.72 3.64 -15.15
CA ARG A 419 49.64 4.77 -15.06
C ARG A 419 49.17 5.83 -16.06
N ARG A 420 48.95 7.06 -15.58
CA ARG A 420 48.74 8.23 -16.41
C ARG A 420 49.59 9.36 -15.84
N ASP A 421 50.35 10.03 -16.71
CA ASP A 421 51.27 11.09 -16.32
C ASP A 421 50.59 12.46 -16.14
N LEU A 422 49.28 12.53 -15.97
CA LEU A 422 48.58 13.79 -16.05
C LEU A 422 47.45 13.93 -15.03
N VAL A 423 47.50 15.08 -14.38
CA VAL A 423 46.54 15.75 -13.47
C VAL A 423 46.64 15.30 -12.02
N PRO A 424 47.13 16.15 -11.11
CA PRO A 424 47.09 15.88 -9.67
C PRO A 424 45.64 15.79 -9.23
N ILE A 425 45.25 14.70 -8.56
CA ILE A 425 44.05 14.67 -7.74
C ILE A 425 44.24 15.79 -6.73
N GLU A 426 43.37 16.81 -6.71
CA GLU A 426 43.48 18.03 -5.88
C GLU A 426 43.59 17.71 -4.39
N THR A 427 43.14 16.53 -3.97
CA THR A 427 43.23 16.01 -2.60
C THR A 427 44.21 14.85 -2.56
N LYS A 428 45.16 14.83 -1.60
CA LYS A 428 45.98 13.64 -1.34
C LYS A 428 45.03 12.55 -0.79
N PRO A 429 44.71 11.49 -1.59
CA PRO A 429 43.80 10.44 -1.12
C PRO A 429 44.43 9.70 0.06
N ILE A 430 43.62 9.38 1.07
CA ILE A 430 44.09 8.65 2.26
C ILE A 430 43.23 7.40 2.38
N GLU A 431 43.80 6.27 2.83
CA GLU A 431 43.05 5.03 3.06
C GLU A 431 41.85 5.27 4.02
N ALA A 432 40.78 4.65 3.72
CA ALA A 432 39.52 4.75 4.49
C ALA A 432 39.71 4.32 5.95
N LYS A 433 38.84 4.80 6.86
CA LYS A 433 38.82 4.41 8.28
C LYS A 433 38.61 2.90 8.43
N LYS A 434 39.12 2.32 9.53
CA LYS A 434 39.05 0.86 9.80
C LYS A 434 37.66 0.24 9.54
N ALA A 435 36.61 0.86 10.00
CA ALA A 435 35.23 0.38 9.80
C ALA A 435 34.80 0.34 8.32
N MET A 436 35.42 1.13 7.45
CA MET A 436 35.09 1.18 6.03
C MET A 436 35.82 0.12 5.20
N TRP A 437 37.02 -0.32 5.57
CA TRP A 437 37.75 -1.33 4.80
C TRP A 437 37.61 -2.74 5.41
N VAL A 438 37.29 -2.88 6.71
CA VAL A 438 37.07 -4.19 7.34
C VAL A 438 35.89 -4.94 6.72
N SER A 439 34.77 -4.25 6.53
CA SER A 439 33.54 -4.87 6.00
C SER A 439 33.74 -5.46 4.58
N PRO A 440 34.27 -4.73 3.58
CA PRO A 440 34.51 -5.32 2.26
C PRO A 440 35.60 -6.39 2.27
N LEU A 441 36.62 -6.27 3.13
CA LEU A 441 37.68 -7.28 3.23
C LEU A 441 37.14 -8.60 3.79
N LEU A 442 36.30 -8.57 4.82
CA LEU A 442 35.67 -9.77 5.38
C LEU A 442 34.81 -10.51 4.36
N LEU A 443 34.02 -9.79 3.56
CA LEU A 443 33.21 -10.41 2.51
C LEU A 443 34.08 -10.98 1.37
N ALA A 444 35.13 -10.28 0.98
CA ALA A 444 36.06 -10.78 -0.03
C ALA A 444 36.78 -12.05 0.45
N LEU A 445 37.24 -12.08 1.71
CA LEU A 445 37.85 -13.27 2.31
C LEU A 445 36.83 -14.40 2.49
N GLY A 446 35.59 -14.10 2.85
CA GLY A 446 34.51 -15.11 2.91
C GLY A 446 34.29 -15.81 1.57
N SER A 447 34.43 -15.09 0.46
CA SER A 447 34.36 -15.66 -0.90
C SER A 447 35.50 -16.65 -1.21
N LEU A 448 36.61 -16.57 -0.48
CA LEU A 448 37.76 -17.50 -0.60
C LEU A 448 37.63 -18.65 0.41
N ILE A 449 37.25 -18.34 1.64
CA ILE A 449 37.25 -19.31 2.75
C ILE A 449 36.10 -20.32 2.58
N VAL A 450 34.91 -19.89 2.19
CA VAL A 450 33.75 -20.77 2.07
C VAL A 450 34.00 -21.96 1.12
N PRO A 451 34.51 -21.79 -0.11
CA PRO A 451 34.77 -22.93 -0.97
C PRO A 451 35.93 -23.80 -0.53
N LEU A 452 36.88 -23.30 0.25
CA LEU A 452 38.06 -24.07 0.68
C LEU A 452 37.78 -24.96 1.91
N VAL A 453 36.95 -24.48 2.85
CA VAL A 453 36.78 -25.13 4.15
C VAL A 453 35.29 -25.42 4.46
N GLY A 454 34.37 -24.68 3.85
CA GLY A 454 32.97 -24.68 4.23
C GLY A 454 32.01 -25.45 3.32
N LEU A 455 32.47 -26.23 2.33
CA LEU A 455 31.60 -26.87 1.33
C LEU A 455 30.61 -27.86 1.98
N ASN A 456 31.06 -28.72 2.86
CA ASN A 456 30.19 -29.71 3.56
C ASN A 456 29.13 -29.00 4.39
N TRP A 457 29.49 -27.89 5.05
CA TRP A 457 28.54 -27.07 5.80
C TRP A 457 27.55 -26.41 4.85
N LEU A 458 28.03 -25.86 3.72
CA LEU A 458 27.21 -25.21 2.71
C LEU A 458 26.20 -26.20 2.13
N ASP A 459 26.60 -27.40 1.80
CA ASP A 459 25.72 -28.44 1.28
C ASP A 459 24.65 -28.83 2.30
N HIS A 460 25.05 -29.12 3.52
CA HIS A 460 24.14 -29.62 4.55
C HIS A 460 23.10 -28.59 5.00
N TYR A 461 23.50 -27.32 5.16
CA TYR A 461 22.63 -26.27 5.72
C TYR A 461 21.98 -25.37 4.68
N ILE A 462 22.48 -25.33 3.44
CA ILE A 462 21.99 -24.39 2.43
C ILE A 462 21.61 -25.09 1.13
N ILE A 463 22.54 -25.85 0.50
CA ILE A 463 22.29 -26.35 -0.85
C ILE A 463 21.22 -27.43 -0.86
N PHE A 464 21.34 -28.47 -0.04
CA PHE A 464 20.36 -29.55 -0.01
C PHE A 464 18.98 -29.07 0.46
N PRO A 465 18.83 -28.38 1.63
CA PRO A 465 17.52 -27.89 2.06
C PRO A 465 16.93 -26.86 1.09
N GLY A 466 17.73 -25.87 0.68
CA GLY A 466 17.24 -24.82 -0.22
C GLY A 466 16.89 -25.33 -1.62
N SER A 467 17.56 -26.37 -2.11
CA SER A 467 17.19 -27.01 -3.37
C SER A 467 15.86 -27.75 -3.26
N ALA A 468 15.62 -28.45 -2.14
CA ALA A 468 14.35 -29.13 -1.89
C ALA A 468 13.19 -28.14 -1.79
N ASP A 469 13.41 -26.93 -1.28
CA ASP A 469 12.40 -25.87 -1.22
C ASP A 469 12.05 -25.29 -2.61
N ILE A 470 12.98 -25.32 -3.59
CA ILE A 470 12.77 -24.82 -4.94
C ILE A 470 12.26 -25.90 -5.89
N LEU A 471 12.81 -27.11 -5.75
CA LEU A 471 12.48 -28.28 -6.58
C LEU A 471 12.41 -29.52 -5.67
N PRO A 472 11.24 -29.87 -5.14
CA PRO A 472 11.10 -30.95 -4.13
C PRO A 472 11.61 -32.32 -4.58
N ALA A 473 11.60 -32.59 -5.90
CA ALA A 473 12.04 -33.86 -6.47
C ALA A 473 13.53 -33.87 -6.90
N ALA A 474 14.33 -32.83 -6.56
CA ALA A 474 15.70 -32.70 -6.99
C ALA A 474 16.64 -33.74 -6.34
N ASP A 475 17.43 -34.43 -7.16
CA ASP A 475 18.53 -35.29 -6.73
C ASP A 475 19.86 -34.53 -6.73
N ILE A 476 20.14 -33.85 -5.63
CA ILE A 476 21.29 -32.96 -5.51
C ILE A 476 22.51 -33.70 -4.98
N LYS A 477 23.57 -33.72 -5.81
CA LYS A 477 24.87 -34.30 -5.42
C LYS A 477 25.68 -33.30 -4.61
N ALA A 478 26.50 -33.83 -3.70
CA ALA A 478 27.40 -33.01 -2.89
C ALA A 478 28.33 -32.15 -3.76
N THR A 479 28.52 -30.92 -3.32
CA THR A 479 29.34 -29.93 -4.01
C THR A 479 30.83 -30.30 -3.89
N SER A 480 31.54 -30.27 -5.00
CA SER A 480 32.99 -30.43 -4.99
C SER A 480 33.69 -29.25 -5.65
N LEU A 481 34.86 -28.91 -5.13
CA LEU A 481 35.66 -27.80 -5.70
C LEU A 481 36.28 -28.16 -7.08
N TRP A 482 36.53 -29.43 -7.30
CA TRP A 482 37.16 -29.92 -8.52
C TRP A 482 36.42 -31.13 -9.12
N HIS A 483 35.97 -30.97 -10.35
CA HIS A 483 35.22 -31.99 -11.09
C HIS A 483 35.98 -32.63 -12.22
N GLY A 484 37.34 -32.52 -12.23
CA GLY A 484 38.16 -32.95 -13.35
C GLY A 484 38.18 -32.00 -14.54
N VAL A 485 38.79 -32.36 -15.62
CA VAL A 485 38.79 -31.57 -16.86
C VAL A 485 37.53 -31.91 -17.65
N ASN A 486 36.59 -30.98 -17.62
CA ASN A 486 35.27 -31.13 -18.24
C ASN A 486 34.91 -29.92 -19.10
N VAL A 487 33.81 -30.00 -19.87
CA VAL A 487 33.34 -28.91 -20.73
C VAL A 487 33.10 -27.60 -19.95
N PRO A 488 32.44 -27.58 -18.79
CA PRO A 488 32.31 -26.39 -17.97
C PRO A 488 33.63 -25.71 -17.60
N LEU A 489 34.62 -26.46 -17.22
CA LEU A 489 35.97 -25.93 -16.96
C LEU A 489 36.62 -25.27 -18.19
N VAL A 490 36.52 -25.95 -19.35
CA VAL A 490 37.02 -25.37 -20.62
C VAL A 490 36.30 -24.06 -20.92
N LEU A 491 34.98 -24.00 -20.81
CA LEU A 491 34.19 -22.77 -20.96
C LEU A 491 34.61 -21.68 -19.96
N SER A 492 34.95 -22.08 -18.73
CA SER A 492 35.43 -21.16 -17.69
C SER A 492 36.78 -20.55 -18.05
N VAL A 493 37.70 -21.35 -18.58
CA VAL A 493 39.00 -20.86 -19.06
C VAL A 493 38.81 -19.94 -20.28
N ILE A 494 38.01 -20.35 -21.26
CA ILE A 494 37.65 -19.53 -22.42
C ILE A 494 37.08 -18.17 -21.95
N THR A 495 36.21 -18.17 -20.97
CA THR A 495 35.63 -16.95 -20.40
C THR A 495 36.69 -15.99 -19.87
N LEU A 496 37.68 -16.49 -19.13
CA LEU A 496 38.74 -15.67 -18.56
C LEU A 496 39.68 -15.12 -19.64
N VAL A 497 40.10 -15.99 -20.57
CA VAL A 497 41.01 -15.62 -21.64
C VAL A 497 40.37 -14.61 -22.60
N LEU A 498 39.20 -14.92 -23.14
CA LEU A 498 38.51 -14.01 -24.03
C LEU A 498 38.06 -12.73 -23.32
N GLY A 499 37.68 -12.79 -22.05
CA GLY A 499 37.39 -11.61 -21.25
C GLY A 499 38.58 -10.67 -21.10
N TYR A 500 39.78 -11.21 -20.92
CA TYR A 500 41.01 -10.42 -20.93
C TYR A 500 41.32 -9.84 -22.35
N VAL A 501 41.10 -10.58 -23.41
CA VAL A 501 41.24 -10.08 -24.79
C VAL A 501 40.28 -8.92 -25.04
N VAL A 502 39.02 -9.09 -24.69
CA VAL A 502 37.98 -8.01 -24.80
C VAL A 502 38.40 -6.76 -24.00
N TYR A 503 38.95 -6.94 -22.80
CA TYR A 503 39.49 -5.82 -22.01
C TYR A 503 40.59 -5.09 -22.75
N ARG A 504 41.52 -5.80 -23.42
CA ARG A 504 42.62 -5.20 -24.18
C ARG A 504 42.14 -4.41 -25.39
N VAL A 505 41.07 -4.86 -26.06
CA VAL A 505 40.47 -4.20 -27.23
C VAL A 505 39.24 -3.34 -26.85
N TYR A 506 39.08 -3.03 -25.57
CA TYR A 506 37.92 -2.36 -25.04
C TYR A 506 37.50 -1.07 -25.76
N PRO A 507 38.39 -0.15 -26.17
CA PRO A 507 38.00 1.06 -26.88
C PRO A 507 37.19 0.77 -28.16
N THR A 508 37.60 -0.26 -28.92
CA THR A 508 36.91 -0.69 -30.14
C THR A 508 35.56 -1.31 -29.83
N VAL A 509 35.50 -2.16 -28.80
CA VAL A 509 34.27 -2.81 -28.34
C VAL A 509 33.27 -1.77 -27.83
N SER A 510 33.70 -0.80 -27.04
CA SER A 510 32.86 0.29 -26.54
C SER A 510 32.30 1.14 -27.68
N ALA A 511 33.12 1.49 -28.68
CA ALA A 511 32.66 2.27 -29.83
C ALA A 511 31.63 1.51 -30.68
N PHE A 512 31.79 0.19 -30.85
CA PHE A 512 30.81 -0.65 -31.52
C PHE A 512 29.45 -0.64 -30.80
N PHE A 513 29.43 -0.84 -29.50
CA PHE A 513 28.17 -0.82 -28.71
C PHE A 513 27.54 0.57 -28.60
N GLN A 514 28.32 1.65 -28.62
CA GLN A 514 27.79 2.99 -28.70
C GLN A 514 26.98 3.21 -29.98
N ARG A 515 27.45 2.71 -31.13
CA ARG A 515 26.71 2.79 -32.39
C ARG A 515 25.42 1.97 -32.37
N LEU A 516 25.48 0.76 -31.82
CA LEU A 516 24.31 -0.14 -31.76
C LEU A 516 23.16 0.45 -30.89
N HIS A 517 23.49 1.20 -29.86
CA HIS A 517 22.48 1.79 -28.93
C HIS A 517 21.67 2.93 -29.54
N LEU A 518 22.11 3.55 -30.62
CA LEU A 518 21.35 4.64 -31.25
C LEU A 518 20.01 4.19 -31.82
N PHE A 519 19.80 2.90 -32.03
CA PHE A 519 18.58 2.34 -32.62
C PHE A 519 17.51 1.90 -31.59
N VAL A 520 17.82 1.89 -30.29
CA VAL A 520 16.89 1.41 -29.27
C VAL A 520 16.53 2.54 -28.32
N PRO A 521 15.24 2.86 -28.15
CA PRO A 521 14.80 3.89 -27.20
C PRO A 521 15.17 3.51 -25.76
N LYS A 522 15.63 4.48 -24.98
CA LYS A 522 15.89 4.25 -23.56
C LYS A 522 14.57 3.92 -22.86
N ALA A 523 14.52 2.81 -22.13
CA ALA A 523 13.32 2.37 -21.42
C ALA A 523 12.82 3.44 -20.43
N GLU A 524 13.72 4.24 -19.86
CA GLU A 524 13.38 5.40 -19.03
C GLU A 524 12.53 6.43 -19.79
N ASN A 525 12.92 6.78 -21.03
CA ASN A 525 12.18 7.74 -21.84
C ASN A 525 10.78 7.23 -22.21
N VAL A 526 10.65 5.92 -22.43
CA VAL A 526 9.35 5.28 -22.69
C VAL A 526 8.48 5.37 -21.44
N PHE A 527 9.02 5.08 -20.27
CA PHE A 527 8.32 5.21 -19.01
C PHE A 527 7.86 6.66 -18.73
N GLU A 528 8.75 7.64 -18.92
CA GLU A 528 8.39 9.06 -18.75
C GLU A 528 7.26 9.49 -19.71
N ARG A 529 7.32 9.08 -20.97
CA ARG A 529 6.23 9.32 -21.92
C ARG A 529 4.90 8.71 -21.48
N LEU A 530 4.92 7.45 -21.02
CA LEU A 530 3.71 6.80 -20.51
C LEU A 530 3.11 7.56 -19.32
N LEU A 531 3.94 8.08 -18.40
CA LEU A 531 3.46 8.93 -17.30
C LEU A 531 2.86 10.25 -17.80
N ASP A 532 3.49 10.92 -18.77
CA ASP A 532 2.99 12.15 -19.36
C ASP A 532 1.68 11.91 -20.13
N ASP A 533 1.58 10.82 -20.87
CA ASP A 533 0.37 10.42 -21.57
C ASP A 533 -0.77 10.11 -20.58
N MET A 534 -0.47 9.40 -19.47
CA MET A 534 -1.44 9.16 -18.39
C MET A 534 -1.91 10.48 -17.76
N MET A 535 -0.99 11.42 -17.49
CA MET A 535 -1.33 12.74 -16.97
C MET A 535 -2.18 13.54 -17.96
N THR A 536 -1.91 13.40 -19.26
CA THR A 536 -2.69 14.03 -20.32
C THR A 536 -4.08 13.44 -20.41
N LEU A 537 -4.20 12.11 -20.34
CA LEU A 537 -5.46 11.38 -20.27
C LEU A 537 -6.28 11.81 -19.03
N ALA A 538 -5.62 11.88 -17.86
CA ALA A 538 -6.25 12.33 -16.63
C ALA A 538 -6.77 13.77 -16.72
N LYS A 539 -5.99 14.67 -17.32
CA LYS A 539 -6.43 16.07 -17.59
C LYS A 539 -7.62 16.11 -18.55
N TRP A 540 -7.59 15.31 -19.60
CA TRP A 540 -8.69 15.20 -20.55
C TRP A 540 -9.97 14.67 -19.87
N GLN A 541 -9.86 13.57 -19.10
CA GLN A 541 -10.97 13.01 -18.33
C GLN A 541 -11.51 14.01 -17.31
N THR A 542 -10.63 14.70 -16.59
CA THR A 542 -11.01 15.74 -15.63
C THR A 542 -11.72 16.90 -16.33
N ALA A 543 -11.21 17.36 -17.48
CA ALA A 543 -11.85 18.42 -18.26
C ALA A 543 -13.23 18.00 -18.78
N LEU A 544 -13.42 16.72 -19.11
CA LEU A 544 -14.70 16.18 -19.54
C LEU A 544 -15.71 16.09 -18.39
N LEU A 545 -15.29 15.58 -17.24
CA LEU A 545 -16.15 15.31 -16.08
C LEU A 545 -16.31 16.53 -15.17
N GLN A 546 -15.23 17.31 -14.94
CA GLN A 546 -15.19 18.42 -13.99
C GLN A 546 -15.16 19.78 -14.68
N GLN A 547 -16.27 20.16 -15.30
CA GLN A 547 -16.39 21.40 -16.07
C GLN A 547 -16.67 22.65 -15.23
N LYS A 548 -16.53 22.62 -13.89
CA LYS A 548 -16.80 23.72 -12.94
C LYS A 548 -18.23 24.29 -13.00
N LYS A 549 -19.18 23.57 -13.59
CA LYS A 549 -20.59 23.95 -13.68
C LYS A 549 -21.45 22.96 -12.89
N LEU A 550 -21.93 23.36 -11.72
CA LEU A 550 -22.75 22.53 -10.84
C LEU A 550 -23.90 21.83 -11.59
N SER A 551 -24.55 22.55 -12.49
CA SER A 551 -25.66 22.00 -13.28
C SER A 551 -25.28 20.82 -14.20
N ARG A 552 -24.00 20.70 -14.59
CA ARG A 552 -23.53 19.56 -15.37
C ARG A 552 -23.19 18.36 -14.46
N TYR A 553 -22.68 18.61 -13.26
CA TYR A 553 -22.47 17.54 -12.28
C TYR A 553 -23.79 16.90 -11.86
N VAL A 554 -24.81 17.72 -11.59
CA VAL A 554 -26.14 17.25 -11.28
C VAL A 554 -26.72 16.43 -12.46
N LEU A 555 -26.57 16.92 -13.69
CA LEU A 555 -27.03 16.18 -14.87
C LEU A 555 -26.31 14.83 -15.02
N LEU A 556 -24.98 14.81 -14.88
CA LEU A 556 -24.18 13.59 -14.98
C LEU A 556 -24.59 12.58 -13.91
N PHE A 557 -24.72 13.03 -12.66
CA PHE A 557 -25.15 12.19 -11.54
C PHE A 557 -26.49 11.50 -11.83
N PHE A 558 -27.50 12.28 -12.20
CA PHE A 558 -28.81 11.72 -12.51
C PHE A 558 -28.83 10.87 -13.78
N THR A 559 -27.95 11.15 -14.76
CA THR A 559 -27.83 10.31 -15.94
C THR A 559 -27.24 8.93 -15.56
N VAL A 560 -26.17 8.90 -14.76
CA VAL A 560 -25.57 7.65 -14.29
C VAL A 560 -26.58 6.85 -13.44
N LEU A 561 -27.30 7.56 -12.54
CA LEU A 561 -28.35 6.94 -11.73
C LEU A 561 -29.47 6.34 -12.63
N ALA A 562 -29.93 7.08 -13.64
CA ALA A 562 -30.95 6.60 -14.59
C ALA A 562 -30.51 5.33 -15.32
N VAL A 563 -29.25 5.30 -15.79
CA VAL A 563 -28.69 4.12 -16.50
C VAL A 563 -28.56 2.93 -15.55
N ALA A 564 -28.08 3.15 -14.32
CA ALA A 564 -27.95 2.10 -13.33
C ALA A 564 -29.31 1.49 -12.95
N LEU A 565 -30.30 2.35 -12.67
CA LEU A 565 -31.67 1.88 -12.34
C LEU A 565 -32.32 1.15 -13.51
N LEU A 566 -32.19 1.66 -14.73
CA LEU A 566 -32.71 1.01 -15.92
C LEU A 566 -32.07 -0.37 -16.15
N GLY A 567 -30.75 -0.48 -15.89
CA GLY A 567 -30.04 -1.75 -15.94
C GLY A 567 -30.59 -2.77 -14.94
N GLN A 568 -30.93 -2.34 -13.72
CA GLN A 568 -31.50 -3.23 -12.70
C GLN A 568 -32.93 -3.70 -13.05
N VAL A 569 -33.74 -2.85 -13.68
CA VAL A 569 -35.11 -3.23 -14.12
C VAL A 569 -35.10 -4.43 -15.05
N ALA A 570 -34.02 -4.61 -15.85
CA ALA A 570 -33.91 -5.76 -16.76
C ALA A 570 -33.78 -7.13 -16.05
N PHE A 571 -33.39 -7.13 -14.76
CA PHE A 571 -33.22 -8.35 -13.97
C PHE A 571 -34.39 -8.65 -13.04
N ILE A 572 -35.42 -7.80 -13.00
CA ILE A 572 -36.58 -7.98 -12.12
C ILE A 572 -37.72 -8.59 -12.90
N PRO A 573 -38.41 -9.62 -12.34
CA PRO A 573 -39.60 -10.18 -12.97
C PRO A 573 -40.70 -9.11 -13.07
N LEU A 574 -41.46 -9.13 -14.19
CA LEU A 574 -42.56 -8.21 -14.40
C LEU A 574 -43.58 -8.32 -13.24
N PRO A 575 -44.00 -7.20 -12.65
CA PRO A 575 -44.94 -7.23 -11.54
C PRO A 575 -46.29 -7.75 -11.99
N LEU A 576 -46.82 -8.73 -11.23
CA LEU A 576 -48.19 -9.21 -11.42
C LEU A 576 -49.12 -8.20 -10.72
N PHE A 577 -49.95 -7.53 -11.53
CA PHE A 577 -50.94 -6.54 -11.04
C PHE A 577 -52.20 -7.16 -10.36
N GLU A 578 -52.10 -8.35 -9.82
CA GLU A 578 -53.27 -9.08 -9.30
C GLU A 578 -53.87 -8.54 -7.99
N GLN A 579 -53.20 -7.59 -7.33
CA GLN A 579 -53.70 -7.07 -6.03
C GLN A 579 -53.72 -5.53 -5.91
N LEU A 580 -54.52 -4.88 -6.74
CA LEU A 580 -55.00 -3.53 -6.41
C LEU A 580 -56.15 -3.66 -5.43
N SER A 581 -55.87 -4.12 -4.21
CA SER A 581 -56.84 -4.31 -3.16
C SER A 581 -56.92 -3.06 -2.26
N ASN A 582 -58.14 -2.55 -2.08
CA ASN A 582 -58.60 -1.69 -1.01
C ASN A 582 -57.72 -0.53 -0.58
N VAL A 583 -57.45 0.42 -1.48
CA VAL A 583 -56.79 1.69 -1.15
C VAL A 583 -57.78 2.53 -0.31
N ALA A 584 -57.33 2.92 0.88
CA ALA A 584 -58.14 3.74 1.76
C ALA A 584 -58.25 5.19 1.26
N PHE A 585 -59.36 5.84 1.52
CA PHE A 585 -59.59 7.21 1.09
C PHE A 585 -58.51 8.20 1.53
N TYR A 586 -57.97 8.07 2.75
CA TYR A 586 -56.93 8.92 3.27
C TYR A 586 -55.57 8.69 2.54
N GLU A 587 -55.28 7.50 2.06
CA GLU A 587 -54.06 7.21 1.29
C GLU A 587 -54.06 7.94 -0.07
N ILE A 588 -55.21 7.95 -0.75
CA ILE A 588 -55.42 8.73 -1.99
C ILE A 588 -55.20 10.22 -1.70
N GLY A 589 -55.75 10.73 -0.59
CA GLY A 589 -55.57 12.12 -0.18
C GLY A 589 -54.09 12.50 0.04
N ILE A 590 -53.36 11.66 0.75
CA ILE A 590 -51.91 11.86 0.95
C ILE A 590 -51.13 11.80 -0.36
N ALA A 591 -51.44 10.85 -1.23
CA ALA A 591 -50.78 10.72 -2.55
C ALA A 591 -51.03 11.96 -3.42
N LEU A 592 -52.27 12.48 -3.46
CA LEU A 592 -52.59 13.70 -4.19
C LEU A 592 -51.84 14.93 -3.64
N LEU A 593 -51.74 15.05 -2.34
CA LEU A 593 -50.96 16.13 -1.69
C LEU A 593 -49.47 16.03 -2.00
N LEU A 594 -48.91 14.81 -1.96
CA LEU A 594 -47.49 14.56 -2.37
C LEU A 594 -47.24 14.96 -3.83
N ILE A 595 -48.08 14.54 -4.75
CA ILE A 595 -47.96 14.91 -6.17
C ILE A 595 -48.13 16.42 -6.35
N GLY A 596 -49.11 17.04 -5.70
CA GLY A 596 -49.34 18.48 -5.74
C GLY A 596 -48.17 19.27 -5.20
N ALA A 597 -47.61 18.88 -4.06
CA ALA A 597 -46.40 19.48 -3.49
C ALA A 597 -45.17 19.31 -4.39
N ALA A 598 -44.96 18.13 -5.01
CA ALA A 598 -43.86 17.89 -5.94
C ALA A 598 -43.99 18.80 -7.19
N ILE A 599 -45.18 18.97 -7.75
CA ILE A 599 -45.45 19.86 -8.86
C ILE A 599 -45.14 21.32 -8.46
N VAL A 600 -45.63 21.78 -7.33
CA VAL A 600 -45.33 23.12 -6.81
C VAL A 600 -43.84 23.33 -6.58
N CYS A 601 -43.16 22.38 -6.00
CA CYS A 601 -41.73 22.42 -5.77
C CYS A 601 -40.94 22.61 -7.08
N THR A 602 -41.33 21.90 -8.15
CA THR A 602 -40.63 21.92 -9.44
C THR A 602 -40.95 23.17 -10.30
N LEU A 603 -42.18 23.68 -10.21
CA LEU A 603 -42.63 24.80 -11.01
C LEU A 603 -42.45 26.16 -10.32
N SER A 604 -42.18 26.17 -9.03
CA SER A 604 -42.07 27.41 -8.26
C SER A 604 -40.88 28.28 -8.64
N HIS A 605 -41.12 29.58 -8.83
CA HIS A 605 -40.08 30.60 -9.01
C HIS A 605 -39.68 31.23 -7.66
N SER A 606 -40.45 30.99 -6.61
CA SER A 606 -40.18 31.48 -5.25
C SER A 606 -39.46 30.40 -4.45
N ARG A 607 -38.27 30.75 -3.92
CA ARG A 607 -37.55 29.83 -3.02
C ARG A 607 -38.34 29.42 -1.78
N LEU A 608 -39.06 30.41 -1.22
CA LEU A 608 -39.88 30.15 -0.02
C LEU A 608 -40.96 29.11 -0.31
N LEU A 609 -41.66 29.30 -1.46
CA LEU A 609 -42.71 28.34 -1.85
C LEU A 609 -42.16 26.96 -2.17
N ALA A 610 -40.99 26.89 -2.84
CA ALA A 610 -40.32 25.62 -3.11
C ALA A 610 -39.89 24.88 -1.83
N ILE A 611 -39.36 25.61 -0.84
CA ILE A 611 -38.96 25.01 0.46
C ILE A 611 -40.21 24.58 1.26
N SER A 612 -41.26 25.38 1.25
CA SER A 612 -42.51 24.98 1.91
C SER A 612 -43.13 23.75 1.26
N ALA A 613 -43.07 23.65 -0.08
CA ALA A 613 -43.54 22.48 -0.80
C ALA A 613 -42.68 21.23 -0.50
N LEU A 614 -41.34 21.41 -0.41
CA LEU A 614 -40.45 20.32 0.01
C LEU A 614 -40.74 19.83 1.42
N GLY A 615 -40.94 20.74 2.39
CA GLY A 615 -41.31 20.38 3.74
C GLY A 615 -42.68 19.67 3.80
N MET A 616 -43.62 20.05 2.92
CA MET A 616 -44.89 19.35 2.77
C MET A 616 -44.73 17.92 2.27
N ILE A 617 -43.82 17.68 1.33
CA ILE A 617 -43.47 16.32 0.86
C ILE A 617 -42.93 15.50 2.02
N GLY A 618 -41.97 16.01 2.80
CA GLY A 618 -41.39 15.31 3.94
C GLY A 618 -42.45 15.01 5.01
N PHE A 619 -43.34 15.96 5.31
CA PHE A 619 -44.42 15.75 6.27
C PHE A 619 -45.46 14.69 5.80
N MET A 620 -45.84 14.71 4.53
CA MET A 620 -46.75 13.69 3.98
C MET A 620 -46.09 12.30 3.96
N THR A 621 -44.79 12.21 3.64
CA THR A 621 -44.05 10.96 3.73
C THR A 621 -43.96 10.44 5.16
N THR A 622 -43.81 11.32 6.16
CA THR A 622 -43.88 10.98 7.59
C THR A 622 -45.23 10.35 7.97
N LEU A 623 -46.34 10.93 7.45
CA LEU A 623 -47.66 10.36 7.67
C LEU A 623 -47.81 8.96 7.05
N VAL A 624 -47.26 8.72 5.88
CA VAL A 624 -47.22 7.38 5.27
C VAL A 624 -46.54 6.39 6.21
N PHE A 625 -45.35 6.69 6.71
CA PHE A 625 -44.66 5.81 7.66
C PHE A 625 -45.45 5.59 8.96
N MET A 626 -46.14 6.61 9.44
CA MET A 626 -46.98 6.50 10.64
C MET A 626 -48.16 5.55 10.41
N ILE A 627 -48.83 5.65 9.28
CA ILE A 627 -49.96 4.78 8.89
C ILE A 627 -49.51 3.33 8.74
N TYR A 628 -48.35 3.09 8.16
CA TYR A 628 -47.79 1.75 7.96
C TYR A 628 -46.98 1.24 9.16
N SER A 629 -47.24 1.74 10.35
CA SER A 629 -46.70 1.24 11.62
C SER A 629 -45.17 1.30 11.76
N ALA A 630 -44.57 2.31 11.16
CA ALA A 630 -43.12 2.58 11.29
C ALA A 630 -42.86 3.86 12.12
N PRO A 631 -43.20 3.92 13.44
CA PRO A 631 -43.19 5.14 14.23
C PRO A 631 -41.79 5.71 14.50
N ASP A 632 -40.74 4.88 14.57
CA ASP A 632 -39.37 5.35 14.76
C ASP A 632 -38.88 6.08 13.52
N VAL A 633 -39.09 5.50 12.34
CA VAL A 633 -38.74 6.12 11.05
C VAL A 633 -39.54 7.41 10.85
N ALA A 634 -40.82 7.39 11.16
CA ALA A 634 -41.69 8.57 11.05
C ALA A 634 -41.20 9.72 11.95
N LYS A 635 -40.84 9.46 13.21
CA LYS A 635 -40.34 10.48 14.15
C LYS A 635 -38.99 11.02 13.70
N THR A 636 -38.09 10.15 13.28
CA THR A 636 -36.78 10.55 12.78
C THR A 636 -36.93 11.45 11.56
N LEU A 637 -37.73 11.04 10.58
CA LEU A 637 -37.95 11.80 9.35
C LEU A 637 -38.55 13.18 9.65
N LEU A 638 -39.58 13.28 10.55
CA LEU A 638 -40.17 14.53 10.94
C LEU A 638 -39.14 15.51 11.54
N LEU A 639 -38.26 15.01 12.40
CA LEU A 639 -37.23 15.84 13.04
C LEU A 639 -36.16 16.28 12.07
N VAL A 640 -35.72 15.38 11.15
CA VAL A 640 -34.76 15.71 10.09
C VAL A 640 -35.34 16.75 9.15
N GLU A 641 -36.60 16.60 8.71
CA GLU A 641 -37.28 17.60 7.87
C GLU A 641 -37.41 18.95 8.57
N THR A 642 -37.77 18.96 9.86
CA THR A 642 -37.84 20.18 10.67
C THR A 642 -36.45 20.86 10.70
N LEU A 643 -35.39 20.09 10.95
CA LEU A 643 -34.04 20.60 10.99
C LEU A 643 -33.58 21.12 9.61
N MET A 644 -33.93 20.41 8.52
CA MET A 644 -33.66 20.83 7.17
C MET A 644 -34.35 22.17 6.84
N VAL A 645 -35.59 22.36 7.23
CA VAL A 645 -36.27 23.64 7.06
C VAL A 645 -35.56 24.76 7.83
N VAL A 646 -35.08 24.48 9.05
CA VAL A 646 -34.28 25.42 9.85
C VAL A 646 -32.97 25.81 9.10
N PHE A 647 -32.22 24.82 8.58
CA PHE A 647 -31.00 25.06 7.79
C PHE A 647 -31.29 25.92 6.53
N LEU A 648 -32.32 25.56 5.78
CA LEU A 648 -32.71 26.27 4.59
C LEU A 648 -33.16 27.70 4.87
N ALA A 649 -33.90 27.92 5.96
CA ALA A 649 -34.32 29.26 6.39
C ALA A 649 -33.12 30.15 6.74
N LEU A 650 -32.10 29.59 7.43
CA LEU A 650 -30.84 30.29 7.68
C LEU A 650 -30.12 30.68 6.38
N LEU A 651 -29.96 29.74 5.48
CA LEU A 651 -29.29 29.96 4.21
C LEU A 651 -30.02 30.96 3.33
N MET A 652 -31.34 30.89 3.27
CA MET A 652 -32.16 31.82 2.47
C MET A 652 -32.03 33.29 2.86
N ARG A 653 -31.80 33.56 4.14
CA ARG A 653 -31.59 34.93 4.62
C ARG A 653 -30.39 35.61 3.94
N HIS A 654 -29.43 34.87 3.46
CA HIS A 654 -28.16 35.32 2.93
C HIS A 654 -28.00 35.13 1.41
N MET A 655 -28.89 34.36 0.78
CA MET A 655 -28.85 34.17 -0.66
C MET A 655 -29.38 35.42 -1.43
N PRO A 656 -28.70 35.82 -2.50
CA PRO A 656 -29.17 36.92 -3.36
C PRO A 656 -30.55 36.56 -3.94
N ARG A 657 -31.42 37.57 -4.13
CA ARG A 657 -32.72 37.35 -4.76
C ARG A 657 -32.54 36.76 -6.16
N LEU A 658 -33.39 35.81 -6.57
CA LEU A 658 -33.41 35.26 -7.93
C LEU A 658 -33.90 36.35 -8.86
N THR A 659 -32.99 37.03 -9.58
CA THR A 659 -33.30 38.11 -10.49
C THR A 659 -33.63 37.62 -11.89
N THR A 660 -33.13 36.47 -12.32
CA THR A 660 -33.41 35.88 -13.64
C THR A 660 -33.34 34.36 -13.59
N VAL A 661 -34.34 33.68 -14.11
CA VAL A 661 -34.29 32.22 -14.36
C VAL A 661 -33.53 32.03 -15.69
N PRO A 662 -32.44 31.25 -15.71
CA PRO A 662 -31.74 30.99 -16.96
C PRO A 662 -32.67 30.31 -17.96
N LYS A 663 -32.86 30.90 -19.13
CA LYS A 663 -33.62 30.27 -20.22
C LYS A 663 -32.82 29.06 -20.75
N HIS A 664 -33.16 27.87 -20.31
CA HIS A 664 -32.57 26.63 -20.84
C HIS A 664 -33.12 26.34 -22.25
N SER A 665 -32.24 25.84 -23.14
CA SER A 665 -32.67 25.37 -24.46
C SER A 665 -33.70 24.26 -24.36
N ILE A 666 -34.62 24.16 -25.30
CA ILE A 666 -35.64 23.09 -25.36
C ILE A 666 -35.00 21.72 -25.28
N LYS A 667 -33.86 21.48 -25.94
CA LYS A 667 -33.11 20.22 -25.90
C LYS A 667 -32.70 19.84 -24.48
N ARG A 668 -32.25 20.81 -23.68
CA ARG A 668 -31.86 20.57 -22.30
C ARG A 668 -33.04 20.27 -21.38
N LYS A 669 -34.16 20.99 -21.59
CA LYS A 669 -35.40 20.70 -20.86
C LYS A 669 -35.89 19.27 -21.15
N LEU A 670 -35.90 18.89 -22.44
CA LEU A 670 -36.30 17.55 -22.85
C LEU A 670 -35.39 16.47 -22.24
N ALA A 671 -34.06 16.64 -22.28
CA ALA A 671 -33.11 15.74 -21.65
C ALA A 671 -33.39 15.57 -20.16
N ASN A 672 -33.62 16.67 -19.42
CA ASN A 672 -33.94 16.59 -18.01
C ASN A 672 -35.25 15.84 -17.73
N VAL A 673 -36.29 16.07 -18.55
CA VAL A 673 -37.59 15.34 -18.44
C VAL A 673 -37.39 13.86 -18.76
N CYS A 674 -36.62 13.50 -19.77
CA CYS A 674 -36.33 12.09 -20.08
C CYS A 674 -35.60 11.39 -18.95
N ILE A 675 -34.54 12.03 -18.39
CA ILE A 675 -33.77 11.46 -17.28
C ILE A 675 -34.66 11.26 -16.05
N ALA A 676 -35.42 12.30 -15.69
CA ALA A 676 -36.36 12.24 -14.56
C ALA A 676 -37.44 11.18 -14.77
N GLY A 677 -37.97 11.07 -15.99
CA GLY A 677 -38.94 10.07 -16.38
C GLY A 677 -38.39 8.63 -16.28
N VAL A 678 -37.18 8.40 -16.80
CA VAL A 678 -36.52 7.09 -16.68
C VAL A 678 -36.33 6.71 -15.21
N ILE A 679 -35.83 7.63 -14.38
CA ILE A 679 -35.62 7.38 -12.95
C ILE A 679 -36.97 7.06 -12.28
N GLY A 680 -37.99 7.89 -12.49
CA GLY A 680 -39.31 7.70 -11.87
C GLY A 680 -39.94 6.35 -12.26
N VAL A 681 -39.95 6.04 -13.57
CA VAL A 681 -40.47 4.78 -14.08
C VAL A 681 -39.66 3.59 -13.55
N SER A 682 -38.34 3.67 -13.59
CA SER A 682 -37.48 2.58 -13.10
C SER A 682 -37.70 2.33 -11.60
N ILE A 683 -37.76 3.36 -10.77
CA ILE A 683 -38.05 3.20 -9.33
C ILE A 683 -39.43 2.59 -9.12
N THR A 684 -40.44 3.02 -9.87
CA THR A 684 -41.78 2.45 -9.77
C THR A 684 -41.78 0.96 -10.10
N PHE A 685 -41.12 0.56 -11.20
CA PHE A 685 -41.01 -0.85 -11.55
C PHE A 685 -40.22 -1.66 -10.53
N LEU A 686 -39.15 -1.11 -9.98
CA LEU A 686 -38.36 -1.75 -8.94
C LEU A 686 -39.21 -2.00 -7.69
N LEU A 687 -39.96 -0.99 -7.23
CA LEU A 687 -40.83 -1.12 -6.07
C LEU A 687 -41.95 -2.15 -6.31
N LEU A 688 -42.62 -2.08 -7.45
CA LEU A 688 -43.66 -3.05 -7.82
C LEU A 688 -43.10 -4.47 -7.92
N GLY A 689 -41.91 -4.62 -8.50
CA GLY A 689 -41.25 -5.92 -8.63
C GLY A 689 -40.87 -6.51 -7.26
N ILE A 690 -40.33 -5.69 -6.35
CA ILE A 690 -39.97 -6.13 -4.99
C ILE A 690 -41.23 -6.48 -4.17
N THR A 691 -42.27 -5.66 -4.22
CA THR A 691 -43.49 -5.88 -3.44
C THR A 691 -44.33 -7.02 -4.00
N SER A 692 -44.16 -7.44 -5.24
CA SER A 692 -44.85 -8.60 -5.84
C SER A 692 -44.22 -9.94 -5.49
N GLN A 693 -43.05 -9.97 -4.88
CA GLN A 693 -42.40 -11.21 -4.46
C GLN A 693 -42.78 -11.58 -3.04
N PRO A 694 -42.88 -12.88 -2.69
CA PRO A 694 -43.03 -13.28 -1.30
C PRO A 694 -41.85 -12.76 -0.47
N MET A 695 -42.13 -12.06 0.61
CA MET A 695 -41.13 -11.51 1.51
C MET A 695 -40.52 -12.65 2.32
N ASP A 696 -39.20 -12.81 2.25
CA ASP A 696 -38.48 -13.66 3.18
C ASP A 696 -38.38 -12.91 4.53
N SER A 697 -39.11 -13.37 5.52
CA SER A 697 -39.17 -12.77 6.86
C SER A 697 -38.13 -13.35 7.82
N SER A 698 -37.29 -14.32 7.40
CA SER A 698 -36.39 -15.07 8.28
C SER A 698 -35.50 -14.17 9.16
N VAL A 699 -34.93 -13.10 8.60
CA VAL A 699 -34.12 -12.14 9.32
C VAL A 699 -34.97 -11.27 10.27
N SER A 700 -36.16 -10.85 9.83
CA SER A 700 -37.10 -10.06 10.63
C SER A 700 -37.61 -10.85 11.82
N ASP A 701 -37.95 -12.13 11.59
CA ASP A 701 -38.43 -13.05 12.62
C ASP A 701 -37.32 -13.30 13.66
N PHE A 702 -36.07 -13.49 13.23
CA PHE A 702 -34.92 -13.61 14.12
C PHE A 702 -34.83 -12.40 15.06
N PHE A 703 -34.89 -11.17 14.53
CA PHE A 703 -34.79 -9.97 15.35
C PHE A 703 -36.01 -9.82 16.28
N ALA A 704 -37.22 -10.15 15.83
CA ALA A 704 -38.42 -10.10 16.63
C ALA A 704 -38.33 -11.07 17.81
N GLU A 705 -37.92 -12.29 17.60
CA GLU A 705 -37.80 -13.33 18.62
C GLU A 705 -36.68 -13.04 19.62
N ASN A 706 -35.54 -12.50 19.15
CA ASN A 706 -34.35 -12.30 19.99
C ASN A 706 -34.25 -10.91 20.63
N SER A 707 -35.05 -9.94 20.23
CA SER A 707 -35.03 -8.56 20.76
C SER A 707 -35.18 -8.51 22.27
N VAL A 708 -36.15 -9.21 22.85
CA VAL A 708 -36.42 -9.22 24.30
C VAL A 708 -35.47 -10.19 25.03
N PRO A 709 -35.31 -11.47 24.65
CA PRO A 709 -34.45 -12.38 25.39
C PRO A 709 -32.96 -12.08 25.24
N GLY A 710 -32.48 -11.64 24.07
CA GLY A 710 -31.10 -11.35 23.78
C GLY A 710 -30.72 -9.90 23.99
N GLY A 711 -31.49 -8.97 23.44
CA GLY A 711 -31.24 -7.53 23.49
C GLY A 711 -31.95 -6.78 24.62
N HIS A 712 -32.78 -7.45 25.43
CA HIS A 712 -33.47 -6.90 26.58
C HIS A 712 -34.35 -5.66 26.33
N GLY A 713 -34.77 -5.42 25.08
CA GLY A 713 -35.58 -4.28 24.67
C GLY A 713 -36.81 -4.68 23.88
N ARG A 714 -37.93 -3.94 24.10
CA ARG A 714 -39.17 -4.15 23.36
C ARG A 714 -39.23 -3.40 22.04
N ASN A 715 -38.39 -2.36 21.89
CA ASN A 715 -38.26 -1.65 20.64
C ASN A 715 -37.21 -2.36 19.75
N ILE A 716 -37.70 -3.23 18.87
CA ILE A 716 -36.86 -4.04 17.97
C ILE A 716 -35.92 -3.15 17.15
N VAL A 717 -36.39 -2.02 16.62
CA VAL A 717 -35.59 -1.09 15.81
C VAL A 717 -34.38 -0.56 16.59
N ASN A 718 -34.63 -0.08 17.83
CA ASN A 718 -33.53 0.44 18.65
C ASN A 718 -32.57 -0.67 19.07
N VAL A 719 -33.09 -1.87 19.44
CA VAL A 719 -32.21 -3.03 19.78
C VAL A 719 -31.31 -3.40 18.63
N ILE A 720 -31.80 -3.40 17.39
CA ILE A 720 -30.97 -3.63 16.21
C ILE A 720 -29.86 -2.56 16.12
N LEU A 721 -30.23 -1.28 16.28
CA LEU A 721 -29.32 -0.16 16.08
C LEU A 721 -28.24 -0.02 17.17
N VAL A 722 -28.53 -0.38 18.42
CA VAL A 722 -27.63 -0.13 19.56
C VAL A 722 -26.99 -1.39 20.14
N ASP A 723 -27.44 -2.59 19.72
CA ASP A 723 -26.94 -3.89 20.19
C ASP A 723 -26.57 -4.79 19.01
N PHE A 724 -27.52 -5.42 18.33
CA PHE A 724 -27.25 -6.44 17.30
C PHE A 724 -26.44 -5.94 16.11
N ARG A 725 -26.64 -4.70 15.69
CA ARG A 725 -25.95 -4.03 14.59
C ARG A 725 -25.37 -2.66 14.98
N ALA A 726 -24.93 -2.53 16.22
CA ALA A 726 -24.38 -1.28 16.76
C ALA A 726 -23.17 -0.75 15.96
N PHE A 727 -22.47 -1.60 15.22
CA PHE A 727 -21.37 -1.19 14.34
C PHE A 727 -21.85 -0.28 13.20
N ASP A 728 -23.03 -0.54 12.63
CA ASP A 728 -23.62 0.30 11.59
C ASP A 728 -23.90 1.71 12.13
N THR A 729 -24.52 1.79 13.32
CA THR A 729 -24.82 3.07 13.98
C THR A 729 -23.56 3.83 14.38
N LEU A 730 -22.51 3.13 14.79
CA LEU A 730 -21.21 3.75 15.05
C LEU A 730 -20.67 4.42 13.77
N GLY A 731 -20.77 3.75 12.62
CA GLY A 731 -20.40 4.29 11.31
C GLY A 731 -21.24 5.53 10.96
N GLU A 732 -22.53 5.48 11.13
CA GLU A 732 -23.45 6.61 10.87
C GLU A 732 -23.11 7.85 11.70
N VAL A 733 -22.86 7.65 12.98
CA VAL A 733 -22.49 8.74 13.91
C VAL A 733 -21.15 9.37 13.52
N VAL A 734 -20.17 8.55 13.16
CA VAL A 734 -18.88 9.04 12.67
C VAL A 734 -19.06 9.87 11.39
N VAL A 735 -19.91 9.44 10.48
CA VAL A 735 -20.22 10.18 9.23
C VAL A 735 -20.85 11.55 9.56
N VAL A 736 -21.81 11.61 10.49
CA VAL A 736 -22.43 12.88 10.93
C VAL A 736 -21.39 13.84 11.50
N VAL A 737 -20.47 13.35 12.33
CA VAL A 737 -19.40 14.17 12.92
C VAL A 737 -18.41 14.63 11.84
N ILE A 738 -18.00 13.76 10.92
CA ILE A 738 -17.11 14.13 9.78
C ILE A 738 -17.80 15.19 8.91
N ALA A 739 -19.09 15.04 8.59
CA ALA A 739 -19.86 16.01 7.83
C ALA A 739 -19.89 17.37 8.55
N GLY A 740 -20.10 17.36 9.89
CA GLY A 740 -20.04 18.57 10.71
C GLY A 740 -18.67 19.27 10.67
N VAL A 741 -17.58 18.51 10.81
CA VAL A 741 -16.20 19.04 10.72
C VAL A 741 -15.90 19.57 9.33
N ALA A 742 -16.31 18.85 8.28
CA ALA A 742 -16.13 19.28 6.91
C ALA A 742 -16.88 20.59 6.61
N ALA A 743 -18.15 20.70 7.05
CA ALA A 743 -18.93 21.92 6.91
C ALA A 743 -18.26 23.10 7.61
N VAL A 744 -17.81 22.94 8.85
CA VAL A 744 -17.07 23.95 9.63
C VAL A 744 -15.78 24.38 8.91
N SER A 745 -15.05 23.46 8.28
CA SER A 745 -13.79 23.75 7.58
C SER A 745 -14.00 24.48 6.26
N LEU A 746 -15.09 24.21 5.57
CA LEU A 746 -15.42 24.80 4.27
C LEU A 746 -16.06 26.20 4.38
N LEU A 747 -16.72 26.49 5.49
CA LEU A 747 -17.34 27.78 5.75
C LEU A 747 -16.28 28.79 6.21
N LYS A 748 -15.70 29.54 5.28
CA LYS A 748 -14.67 30.59 5.49
C LYS A 748 -15.04 31.91 4.83
N THR A 749 -16.31 32.29 4.82
CA THR A 749 -16.77 33.54 4.21
C THR A 749 -17.05 34.60 5.26
N ARG A 750 -16.56 35.84 5.04
CA ARG A 750 -16.94 37.00 5.85
C ARG A 750 -18.29 37.52 5.38
N ALA A 751 -19.33 37.37 6.19
CA ALA A 751 -20.64 37.91 5.89
C ALA A 751 -20.78 39.37 6.38
N LYS A 752 -21.68 40.15 5.76
CA LYS A 752 -22.05 41.49 6.20
C LYS A 752 -22.97 41.43 7.41
N LYS A 753 -22.66 42.25 8.44
CA LYS A 753 -23.53 42.45 9.60
C LYS A 753 -24.94 42.81 9.17
N GLN A 754 -25.94 42.09 9.63
CA GLN A 754 -27.38 42.42 9.50
C GLN A 754 -27.99 42.73 10.83
N ASN A 755 -28.89 43.73 10.85
CA ASN A 755 -29.65 44.10 12.06
C ASN A 755 -30.68 43.01 12.41
N ARG A 756 -30.66 42.55 13.65
CA ARG A 756 -31.66 41.61 14.19
C ARG A 756 -32.95 42.30 14.57
N ILE A 757 -34.08 41.70 14.20
CA ILE A 757 -35.38 42.08 14.74
C ILE A 757 -35.55 41.25 16.01
N GLN A 758 -35.45 41.91 17.18
CA GLN A 758 -35.74 41.27 18.45
C GLN A 758 -37.20 41.34 18.74
N SER A 759 -37.87 40.19 18.79
CA SER A 759 -39.25 40.07 19.29
C SER A 759 -39.20 39.53 20.73
N LEU A 760 -39.66 40.34 21.70
CA LEU A 760 -39.73 39.96 23.10
C LEU A 760 -40.57 38.69 23.33
N ILE A 761 -41.67 38.57 22.62
CA ILE A 761 -42.55 37.41 22.67
C ILE A 761 -41.84 36.17 22.22
N PHE A 762 -41.12 36.26 21.08
CA PHE A 762 -40.37 35.13 20.55
C PHE A 762 -39.24 34.70 21.48
N ALA A 763 -38.49 35.64 22.05
CA ALA A 763 -37.40 35.32 22.97
C ALA A 763 -37.92 34.63 24.25
N THR A 764 -38.98 35.11 24.88
CA THR A 764 -39.55 34.53 26.10
C THR A 764 -40.10 33.14 25.83
N THR A 765 -40.87 32.96 24.75
CA THR A 765 -41.47 31.67 24.38
C THR A 765 -40.38 30.67 24.01
N ALA A 766 -39.31 31.09 23.28
CA ALA A 766 -38.21 30.22 22.88
C ALA A 766 -37.47 29.61 24.09
N HIS A 767 -37.28 30.35 25.20
CA HIS A 767 -36.67 29.83 26.41
C HIS A 767 -37.46 28.70 27.05
N ILE A 768 -38.79 28.90 27.16
CA ILE A 768 -39.68 27.90 27.77
C ILE A 768 -39.74 26.64 26.90
N VAL A 769 -39.96 26.80 25.59
CA VAL A 769 -40.07 25.69 24.66
C VAL A 769 -38.74 24.94 24.55
N ALA A 770 -37.61 25.64 24.46
CA ALA A 770 -36.32 24.99 24.39
C ALA A 770 -35.98 24.18 25.65
N ALA A 771 -36.32 24.71 26.85
CA ALA A 771 -36.16 23.97 28.10
C ALA A 771 -37.01 22.69 28.12
N LEU A 772 -38.27 22.77 27.72
CA LEU A 772 -39.16 21.61 27.59
C LEU A 772 -38.61 20.59 26.55
N MET A 773 -38.09 21.06 25.40
CA MET A 773 -37.52 20.20 24.39
C MET A 773 -36.26 19.49 24.88
N LEU A 774 -35.40 20.16 25.65
CA LEU A 774 -34.22 19.53 26.24
C LEU A 774 -34.57 18.43 27.23
N VAL A 775 -35.58 18.68 28.11
CA VAL A 775 -36.08 17.64 29.01
C VAL A 775 -36.70 16.48 28.24
N PHE A 776 -37.51 16.79 27.24
CA PHE A 776 -38.14 15.78 26.39
C PHE A 776 -37.10 14.98 25.57
N SER A 777 -36.01 15.61 25.15
CA SER A 777 -34.92 14.92 24.44
C SER A 777 -34.24 13.84 25.30
N VAL A 778 -33.98 14.14 26.58
CA VAL A 778 -33.44 13.18 27.54
C VAL A 778 -34.45 12.05 27.80
N TYR A 779 -35.75 12.40 27.94
CA TYR A 779 -36.80 11.39 28.09
C TYR A 779 -36.83 10.42 26.90
N LEU A 780 -36.76 10.91 25.68
CA LEU A 780 -36.70 10.06 24.46
C LEU A 780 -35.43 9.22 24.35
N LEU A 781 -34.31 9.75 24.78
CA LEU A 781 -33.08 8.97 24.88
C LEU A 781 -33.27 7.76 25.81
N LEU A 782 -33.76 7.98 27.00
CA LEU A 782 -33.89 6.95 28.04
C LEU A 782 -34.96 5.91 27.74
N ARG A 783 -36.01 6.27 27.01
CA ARG A 783 -37.10 5.34 26.67
C ARG A 783 -36.84 4.52 25.41
N GLY A 784 -35.83 4.89 24.61
CA GLY A 784 -35.63 4.35 23.27
C GLY A 784 -35.51 2.82 23.18
N HIS A 785 -35.06 2.17 24.24
CA HIS A 785 -34.88 0.71 24.28
C HIS A 785 -36.21 -0.07 24.35
N ASN A 786 -37.22 0.54 24.90
CA ASN A 786 -38.54 -0.10 25.08
C ASN A 786 -39.66 0.50 24.23
N GLU A 787 -39.52 1.75 23.83
CA GLU A 787 -40.53 2.49 23.06
C GLU A 787 -39.83 3.34 21.99
N PRO A 788 -40.57 3.78 20.95
CA PRO A 788 -40.00 4.64 19.91
C PRO A 788 -39.24 5.86 20.42
N GLY A 789 -37.90 5.93 20.18
CA GLY A 789 -36.98 6.93 20.71
C GLY A 789 -35.54 6.62 20.39
N GLY A 790 -34.65 6.84 21.38
CA GLY A 790 -33.20 6.56 21.30
C GLY A 790 -32.35 7.80 21.15
N GLY A 791 -31.00 7.58 21.12
CA GLY A 791 -30.01 8.65 21.15
C GLY A 791 -30.09 9.59 19.98
N PHE A 792 -30.31 9.08 18.77
CA PHE A 792 -30.39 9.89 17.56
C PHE A 792 -31.64 10.80 17.57
N ILE A 793 -32.81 10.26 17.86
CA ILE A 793 -34.08 11.02 17.94
C ILE A 793 -34.01 12.06 19.06
N GLY A 794 -33.54 11.65 20.24
CA GLY A 794 -33.32 12.56 21.36
C GLY A 794 -32.36 13.70 21.00
N ALA A 795 -31.24 13.40 20.39
CA ALA A 795 -30.26 14.40 19.97
C ALA A 795 -30.85 15.43 18.98
N LEU A 796 -31.62 15.01 17.99
CA LEU A 796 -32.27 15.92 17.05
C LEU A 796 -33.20 16.90 17.74
N ILE A 797 -33.97 16.44 18.72
CA ILE A 797 -34.86 17.31 19.53
C ILE A 797 -34.03 18.30 20.34
N ALA A 798 -32.94 17.87 20.97
CA ALA A 798 -32.02 18.77 21.66
C ALA A 798 -31.47 19.84 20.72
N VAL A 799 -31.03 19.43 19.52
CA VAL A 799 -30.53 20.37 18.52
C VAL A 799 -31.60 21.37 18.08
N ILE A 800 -32.84 20.93 17.85
CA ILE A 800 -33.94 21.83 17.49
C ILE A 800 -34.21 22.83 18.62
N GLY A 801 -34.25 22.39 19.89
CA GLY A 801 -34.38 23.26 21.04
C GLY A 801 -33.26 24.29 21.17
N LEU A 802 -32.01 23.86 21.02
CA LEU A 802 -30.85 24.77 21.02
C LEU A 802 -30.86 25.72 19.82
N SER A 803 -31.34 25.28 18.67
CA SER A 803 -31.49 26.11 17.46
C SER A 803 -32.54 27.21 17.69
N LEU A 804 -33.62 26.90 18.36
CA LEU A 804 -34.64 27.88 18.72
C LEU A 804 -34.05 28.99 19.61
N LEU A 805 -33.24 28.62 20.62
CA LEU A 805 -32.52 29.60 21.44
C LEU A 805 -31.49 30.41 20.62
N MET A 806 -30.82 29.78 19.68
CA MET A 806 -29.86 30.45 18.79
C MET A 806 -30.55 31.51 17.93
N PHE A 807 -31.78 31.27 17.48
CA PHE A 807 -32.58 32.26 16.75
C PHE A 807 -33.12 33.39 17.63
N ALA A 808 -33.56 33.05 18.82
CA ALA A 808 -34.14 34.00 19.75
C ALA A 808 -33.09 34.98 20.33
N GLU A 809 -31.96 34.45 20.74
CA GLU A 809 -30.92 35.23 21.42
C GLU A 809 -29.71 35.47 20.49
N SER A 810 -28.81 34.52 20.40
CA SER A 810 -27.63 34.60 19.53
C SER A 810 -26.81 33.28 19.51
N PRO A 811 -25.96 33.02 18.49
CA PRO A 811 -25.03 31.92 18.55
C PRO A 811 -24.07 32.03 19.75
N LYS A 812 -23.66 33.26 20.11
CA LYS A 812 -22.80 33.51 21.27
C LYS A 812 -23.47 33.12 22.59
N TYR A 813 -24.79 33.38 22.72
CA TYR A 813 -25.55 32.98 23.88
C TYR A 813 -25.59 31.46 24.02
N VAL A 814 -25.95 30.74 22.95
CA VAL A 814 -26.01 29.26 22.99
C VAL A 814 -24.59 28.68 23.24
N ARG A 815 -23.58 29.24 22.62
CA ARG A 815 -22.20 28.81 22.83
C ARG A 815 -21.70 29.03 24.27
N SER A 816 -22.13 30.11 24.93
CA SER A 816 -21.82 30.38 26.35
C SER A 816 -22.54 29.41 27.30
N ARG A 817 -23.68 28.83 26.89
CA ARG A 817 -24.42 27.82 27.64
C ARG A 817 -23.92 26.40 27.44
N LEU A 818 -23.26 26.14 26.28
CA LEU A 818 -22.59 24.88 26.07
C LEU A 818 -21.26 24.88 26.82
N TYR A 819 -21.15 24.06 27.87
CA TYR A 819 -19.96 23.97 28.72
C TYR A 819 -18.72 23.57 27.95
N PHE A 820 -18.87 22.74 26.93
CA PHE A 820 -17.81 22.30 26.03
C PHE A 820 -18.04 22.81 24.60
N LYS A 821 -16.93 22.94 23.85
CA LYS A 821 -17.03 23.22 22.41
C LYS A 821 -17.74 22.06 21.69
N PRO A 822 -18.60 22.31 20.69
CA PRO A 822 -19.35 21.25 20.00
C PRO A 822 -18.49 20.10 19.50
N PHE A 823 -17.28 20.39 19.00
CA PHE A 823 -16.33 19.37 18.56
C PHE A 823 -15.92 18.40 19.69
N PHE A 824 -15.71 18.92 20.90
CA PHE A 824 -15.38 18.06 22.04
C PHE A 824 -16.58 17.22 22.49
N ILE A 825 -17.79 17.77 22.42
CA ILE A 825 -19.02 17.01 22.69
C ILE A 825 -19.15 15.87 21.68
N ALA A 826 -18.93 16.14 20.39
CA ALA A 826 -18.97 15.13 19.36
C ALA A 826 -17.91 14.03 19.55
N LEU A 827 -16.67 14.44 19.85
CA LEU A 827 -15.57 13.50 20.09
C LEU A 827 -15.80 12.64 21.34
N SER A 828 -16.29 13.26 22.44
CA SER A 828 -16.62 12.51 23.66
C SER A 828 -17.74 11.50 23.41
N GLY A 829 -18.72 11.83 22.56
CA GLY A 829 -19.77 10.92 22.15
C GLY A 829 -19.23 9.70 21.41
N ILE A 830 -18.41 9.89 20.38
CA ILE A 830 -17.75 8.78 19.66
C ILE A 830 -16.88 7.95 20.60
N THR A 831 -16.09 8.62 21.46
CA THR A 831 -15.23 7.91 22.43
C THR A 831 -16.07 7.06 23.38
N LEU A 832 -17.16 7.58 23.89
CA LEU A 832 -18.07 6.85 24.78
C LEU A 832 -18.68 5.63 24.09
N SER A 833 -19.11 5.77 22.84
CA SER A 833 -19.64 4.66 22.05
C SER A 833 -18.55 3.58 21.79
N LEU A 834 -17.33 3.97 21.47
CA LEU A 834 -16.22 3.05 21.30
C LEU A 834 -15.83 2.33 22.60
N VAL A 835 -15.79 3.07 23.72
CA VAL A 835 -15.47 2.49 25.03
C VAL A 835 -16.56 1.52 25.47
N SER A 836 -17.83 1.85 25.24
CA SER A 836 -18.94 0.94 25.56
C SER A 836 -18.85 -0.36 24.78
N GLY A 837 -18.45 -0.29 23.50
CA GLY A 837 -18.21 -1.47 22.67
C GLY A 837 -16.97 -2.27 23.10
N ALA A 838 -15.90 -1.60 23.52
CA ALA A 838 -14.66 -2.25 23.97
C ALA A 838 -14.81 -2.93 25.34
N LEU A 839 -15.78 -2.53 26.16
CA LEU A 839 -16.05 -3.19 27.44
C LEU A 839 -16.40 -4.68 27.29
N SER A 840 -16.92 -5.10 26.14
CA SER A 840 -17.21 -6.51 25.86
C SER A 840 -15.96 -7.40 25.90
N PHE A 841 -14.78 -6.87 25.51
CA PHE A 841 -13.51 -7.62 25.58
C PHE A 841 -13.10 -8.01 27.00
N ALA A 842 -13.50 -7.24 28.02
CA ALA A 842 -13.24 -7.57 29.41
C ALA A 842 -14.00 -8.82 29.89
N PHE A 843 -14.95 -9.30 29.10
CA PHE A 843 -15.80 -10.46 29.36
C PHE A 843 -15.68 -11.53 28.26
N ASP A 844 -14.57 -11.52 27.54
CA ASP A 844 -14.26 -12.46 26.44
C ASP A 844 -15.35 -12.54 25.37
N LYS A 845 -16.00 -11.39 25.07
CA LYS A 845 -17.03 -11.30 24.05
C LYS A 845 -16.59 -10.42 22.88
N PRO A 846 -17.13 -10.63 21.68
CA PRO A 846 -16.85 -9.79 20.52
C PRO A 846 -17.14 -8.30 20.79
N PHE A 847 -16.45 -7.44 20.04
CA PHE A 847 -16.65 -5.97 20.09
C PHE A 847 -18.13 -5.61 19.88
N LEU A 848 -18.62 -4.66 20.67
CA LEU A 848 -20.03 -4.18 20.64
C LEU A 848 -21.07 -5.21 21.09
N THR A 849 -20.69 -6.31 21.73
CA THR A 849 -21.69 -7.20 22.36
C THR A 849 -22.33 -6.50 23.55
N GLY A 850 -23.65 -6.45 23.60
CA GLY A 850 -24.42 -5.85 24.72
C GLY A 850 -24.18 -6.60 26.04
N LEU A 851 -23.70 -5.88 27.06
CA LEU A 851 -23.55 -6.39 28.42
C LEU A 851 -24.66 -5.79 29.30
N TRP A 852 -25.32 -6.63 30.09
CA TRP A 852 -26.47 -6.24 30.88
C TRP A 852 -26.30 -6.58 32.35
N TRP A 853 -26.53 -5.62 33.24
CA TRP A 853 -26.53 -5.78 34.70
C TRP A 853 -27.98 -5.72 35.20
N LYS A 854 -28.55 -6.87 35.60
CA LYS A 854 -29.97 -7.01 35.89
C LYS A 854 -30.31 -6.90 37.40
N ASP A 855 -29.36 -7.11 38.28
CA ASP A 855 -29.62 -7.36 39.70
C ASP A 855 -29.91 -6.11 40.53
N VAL A 856 -29.52 -4.92 40.07
CA VAL A 856 -29.72 -3.67 40.83
C VAL A 856 -30.49 -2.63 40.01
N ILE A 857 -30.12 -2.39 38.78
CA ILE A 857 -30.78 -1.49 37.83
C ILE A 857 -30.61 -2.11 36.43
N PRO A 858 -31.68 -2.18 35.60
CA PRO A 858 -31.58 -2.74 34.26
C PRO A 858 -30.79 -1.81 33.33
N LEU A 859 -29.51 -1.69 33.58
CA LEU A 859 -28.55 -0.92 32.76
C LEU A 859 -27.68 -1.83 31.94
N GLY A 860 -27.44 -1.43 30.71
CA GLY A 860 -26.55 -2.16 29.81
C GLY A 860 -25.60 -1.25 29.01
N THR A 861 -24.55 -1.82 28.46
CA THR A 861 -23.63 -1.09 27.54
C THR A 861 -24.37 -0.49 26.34
N PRO A 862 -25.45 -1.08 25.78
CA PRO A 862 -26.22 -0.45 24.72
C PRO A 862 -26.77 0.93 25.08
N LEU A 863 -27.20 1.15 26.36
CA LEU A 863 -27.62 2.48 26.78
C LEU A 863 -26.44 3.48 26.81
N VAL A 864 -25.26 3.04 27.25
CA VAL A 864 -24.08 3.91 27.27
C VAL A 864 -23.65 4.24 25.82
N PHE A 865 -23.78 3.27 24.93
CA PHE A 865 -23.59 3.48 23.50
C PHE A 865 -24.56 4.52 22.95
N ASP A 866 -25.82 4.42 23.27
CA ASP A 866 -26.87 5.34 22.80
C ASP A 866 -26.72 6.77 23.37
N VAL A 867 -26.21 6.91 24.61
CA VAL A 867 -25.76 8.21 25.14
C VAL A 867 -24.58 8.77 24.33
N GLY A 868 -23.64 7.91 23.90
CA GLY A 868 -22.55 8.29 23.00
C GLY A 868 -23.06 8.83 21.67
N VAL A 869 -24.03 8.14 21.06
CA VAL A 869 -24.74 8.58 19.84
C VAL A 869 -25.38 9.94 20.05
N TYR A 870 -26.11 10.10 21.14
CA TYR A 870 -26.76 11.36 21.50
C TYR A 870 -25.77 12.54 21.55
N LEU A 871 -24.67 12.40 22.26
CA LEU A 871 -23.66 13.44 22.38
C LEU A 871 -22.98 13.74 21.04
N ALA A 872 -22.66 12.71 20.28
CA ALA A 872 -21.98 12.86 19.00
C ALA A 872 -22.83 13.61 17.97
N VAL A 873 -24.12 13.29 17.89
CA VAL A 873 -25.06 13.97 16.99
C VAL A 873 -25.27 15.42 17.42
N ILE A 874 -25.51 15.69 18.72
CA ILE A 874 -25.62 17.07 19.22
C ILE A 874 -24.35 17.86 18.86
N GLY A 875 -23.17 17.33 19.16
CA GLY A 875 -21.91 18.01 18.89
C GLY A 875 -21.65 18.27 17.40
N GLY A 876 -21.92 17.29 16.55
CA GLY A 876 -21.74 17.37 15.10
C GLY A 876 -22.68 18.41 14.47
N VAL A 877 -23.99 18.29 14.74
CA VAL A 877 -25.02 19.15 14.13
C VAL A 877 -24.98 20.56 14.70
N MET A 878 -24.85 20.72 16.02
CA MET A 878 -24.71 22.04 16.62
C MET A 878 -23.43 22.75 16.22
N GLY A 879 -22.33 22.03 16.06
CA GLY A 879 -21.08 22.58 15.53
C GLY A 879 -21.27 23.21 14.15
N MET A 880 -22.00 22.53 13.28
CA MET A 880 -22.34 23.01 11.94
C MET A 880 -23.28 24.23 12.01
N LEU A 881 -24.38 24.16 12.80
CA LEU A 881 -25.35 25.27 12.93
C LEU A 881 -24.75 26.54 13.52
N LEU A 882 -23.97 26.42 14.58
CA LEU A 882 -23.31 27.56 15.21
C LEU A 882 -22.34 28.21 14.21
N ARG A 883 -21.57 27.40 13.47
CA ARG A 883 -20.62 27.93 12.49
C ARG A 883 -21.30 28.63 11.32
N ILE A 884 -22.37 28.05 10.78
CA ILE A 884 -23.16 28.70 9.73
C ILE A 884 -23.66 30.06 10.21
N ASN A 885 -24.20 30.14 11.41
CA ASN A 885 -24.78 31.39 11.92
C ASN A 885 -23.69 32.39 12.37
N GLU A 886 -22.55 31.95 12.91
CA GLU A 886 -21.40 32.83 13.24
C GLU A 886 -20.77 33.44 11.99
N GLU A 887 -20.67 32.72 10.88
CA GLU A 887 -20.21 33.25 9.59
C GLU A 887 -21.21 34.21 8.96
N LEU A 888 -22.48 34.11 9.36
CA LEU A 888 -23.59 34.91 8.89
C LEU A 888 -23.86 36.19 9.73
N GLU A 889 -23.29 36.30 10.94
CA GLU A 889 -23.24 37.51 11.79
C GLU A 889 -21.99 38.35 11.51
#